data_9e32c0dab15f39d1ebee271995487845
#
_entry.id   9e32c0dab15f39d1ebee271995487845
#
_cell.length_a   1.000
_cell.length_b   1.000
_cell.length_c   1.000
_cell.angle_alpha   90.00
_cell.angle_beta   90.00
_cell.angle_gamma   90.00
#
_symmetry.space_group_name_H-M   'P 1'
#
loop_
_entity.id
_entity.type
_entity.pdbx_description
1 polymer ?
#
loop_
_entity_poly.entity_id
_entity_poly.type
_entity_poly.pdbx_seq_one_letter_code
_entity_poly.pdbx_strand_id
1 'polypeptide(L)'
;MYPQPSSALDEARPGPTDPPPDDARPATGGMSRSSFRADVARVATAPDTRLAGWTPGLRLLGTETSRSRTWARIGVLASITAIVVYGTWRIMFTLPSGGWNLFAAWLLVAFEVLPVSGLVIRACNLWRLDCSGPEPVTTVETGLRAAVFIPTYNEPVEVIAPTIAAAVALEPAHQTWVLDDGDRPWVRELCETYGARYVRRDEHVHAKAGNMNHALELMAAEVAAGAEPVDIIGVLDCDHVPLPHFLTGTLGWFRDPELALVQAPQTYYNSGAFDDDGDTGEQGVFFHVQLPARDHAGAGTSWCGSTSFIRVSALQQVGGIAIDTIVEDLHTTMLLVRAGWKTAYHHQVLALGLAPATPEQYLLQRRRWGLGCMQVLVRERLWAAKRWLSWRGYYEYLDATVWWLEGVATVAGFLVPVIVLLSGAQVSTADPWLFLAVFTALFVVRLWGARRLYRLHLHWGTAFALRILRIPVGLACLWWLLTRRSLDFAVTPKAGSDERRRGHVPRILWWLLGLIVAVVLYAALGVAGVVPWQSSPSSTVTAGAWVVLAGVVLLMGIRRIQAVQFATSRRNAYRVGVRAPITVNGAAGELVDISLGGVAVSMPAGALPPASEIALVLPGQDEPILLETVRVRGEGASEIASFRVRFGDWAAYRVIALWLFHTPAGVTEGLPDGVPVVALRTGPRSTRIPTLTAQYGEQPPMLTGSAKDG
;
A
#
# COMPACT_ATOMS: atom_id res chain seq x y z
N MET A 1 -34.12 6.74 -2.69
CA MET A 1 -34.16 8.03 -1.97
C MET A 1 -33.44 7.82 -0.66
N TYR A 2 -32.23 8.31 -0.55
CA TYR A 2 -31.48 8.32 0.69
C TYR A 2 -31.63 9.70 1.32
N PRO A 3 -31.89 9.82 2.63
CA PRO A 3 -31.94 11.11 3.30
C PRO A 3 -30.56 11.75 3.30
N GLN A 4 -30.54 13.04 3.02
CA GLN A 4 -29.37 13.92 3.18
C GLN A 4 -28.89 13.89 4.64
N PRO A 5 -27.59 13.88 4.93
CA PRO A 5 -27.11 14.02 6.29
C PRO A 5 -27.44 15.42 6.82
N SER A 6 -28.10 15.47 7.97
CA SER A 6 -28.43 16.71 8.70
C SER A 6 -27.17 17.45 9.15
N SER A 7 -27.25 18.76 9.12
CA SER A 7 -26.26 19.80 9.41
C SER A 7 -25.83 19.90 10.90
N ALA A 8 -25.48 18.81 11.55
CA ALA A 8 -25.09 18.77 12.97
C ALA A 8 -23.63 18.39 13.19
N LEU A 9 -22.71 18.85 12.34
CA LEU A 9 -21.25 18.62 12.48
C LEU A 9 -20.45 19.94 12.44
N ASP A 10 -21.02 21.04 12.88
CA ASP A 10 -20.35 22.36 12.89
C ASP A 10 -19.58 22.68 14.19
N GLU A 11 -19.47 21.75 15.14
CA GLU A 11 -18.71 22.00 16.37
C GLU A 11 -17.57 20.99 16.57
N ALA A 12 -16.53 21.07 15.76
CA ALA A 12 -15.14 20.68 16.07
C ALA A 12 -14.24 20.79 14.83
N ARG A 13 -14.22 21.96 14.19
CA ARG A 13 -13.14 22.30 13.26
C ARG A 13 -11.99 22.89 14.07
N PRO A 14 -10.77 22.35 14.01
CA PRO A 14 -9.62 23.18 14.24
C PRO A 14 -9.65 24.22 13.11
N GLY A 15 -9.71 25.50 13.48
CA GLY A 15 -9.65 26.60 12.54
C GLY A 15 -8.45 26.48 11.62
N PRO A 16 -8.53 27.02 10.38
CA PRO A 16 -7.36 27.12 9.53
C PRO A 16 -6.29 27.86 10.32
N THR A 17 -5.09 27.28 10.40
CA THR A 17 -3.92 28.02 10.87
C THR A 17 -3.74 29.21 9.94
N ASP A 18 -4.02 30.40 10.42
CA ASP A 18 -3.80 31.63 9.68
C ASP A 18 -2.36 31.67 9.18
N PRO A 19 -2.15 32.04 7.92
CA PRO A 19 -0.80 32.32 7.43
C PRO A 19 -0.24 33.49 8.24
N PRO A 20 1.08 33.53 8.48
CA PRO A 20 1.71 34.68 9.13
C PRO A 20 1.43 35.97 8.33
N PRO A 21 1.34 37.14 8.99
CA PRO A 21 0.93 38.39 8.36
C PRO A 21 1.82 38.74 7.16
N ASP A 22 1.15 39.25 6.14
CA ASP A 22 1.69 39.74 4.88
C ASP A 22 2.65 40.95 5.13
N ASP A 23 3.96 40.67 5.20
CA ASP A 23 4.95 41.73 5.00
C ASP A 23 6.08 41.24 4.08
N ALA A 24 6.20 41.94 2.95
CA ALA A 24 7.23 41.83 1.93
C ALA A 24 7.13 40.62 0.96
N ARG A 25 6.32 40.79 -0.08
CA ARG A 25 6.42 39.96 -1.30
C ARG A 25 7.61 40.37 -2.16
N PRO A 26 8.58 39.50 -2.46
CA PRO A 26 9.44 39.72 -3.63
C PRO A 26 8.62 39.49 -4.90
N ALA A 27 8.82 40.32 -5.93
CA ALA A 27 8.16 40.21 -7.22
C ALA A 27 8.43 38.80 -7.84
N THR A 28 7.41 37.96 -7.87
CA THR A 28 7.47 36.67 -8.53
C THR A 28 7.44 36.87 -10.04
N GLY A 29 8.60 36.85 -10.66
CA GLY A 29 8.71 36.65 -12.11
C GLY A 29 8.18 35.25 -12.43
N GLY A 30 6.99 35.14 -13.04
CA GLY A 30 6.43 33.89 -13.50
C GLY A 30 7.42 33.16 -14.41
N MET A 31 7.88 31.98 -14.01
CA MET A 31 8.78 31.17 -14.84
C MET A 31 7.98 30.59 -16.01
N SER A 32 8.51 30.73 -17.23
CA SER A 32 7.87 30.15 -18.42
C SER A 32 7.96 28.60 -18.38
N ARG A 33 7.00 27.91 -19.02
CA ARG A 33 7.04 26.45 -19.20
C ARG A 33 8.35 25.94 -19.84
N SER A 34 8.97 26.77 -20.67
CA SER A 34 10.25 26.45 -21.32
C SER A 34 11.42 26.46 -20.33
N SER A 35 11.45 27.38 -19.36
CA SER A 35 12.49 27.40 -18.32
C SER A 35 12.33 26.24 -17.35
N PHE A 36 11.09 25.88 -16.98
CA PHE A 36 10.82 24.71 -16.16
C PHE A 36 11.30 23.40 -16.81
N ARG A 37 11.00 23.19 -18.10
CA ARG A 37 11.48 22.04 -18.86
C ARG A 37 13.00 22.00 -19.01
N ALA A 38 13.65 23.17 -19.17
CA ALA A 38 15.11 23.26 -19.21
C ALA A 38 15.73 22.89 -17.87
N ASP A 39 15.13 23.27 -16.75
CA ASP A 39 15.62 22.90 -15.41
C ASP A 39 15.46 21.41 -15.13
N VAL A 40 14.33 20.82 -15.50
CA VAL A 40 14.12 19.37 -15.44
C VAL A 40 15.13 18.62 -16.31
N ALA A 41 15.36 19.11 -17.53
CA ALA A 41 16.37 18.54 -18.41
C ALA A 41 17.77 18.64 -17.80
N ARG A 42 18.13 19.73 -17.11
CA ARG A 42 19.42 19.86 -16.42
C ARG A 42 19.55 18.90 -15.24
N VAL A 43 18.49 18.73 -14.42
CA VAL A 43 18.47 17.75 -13.33
C VAL A 43 18.53 16.32 -13.87
N ALA A 44 17.86 16.06 -15.00
CA ALA A 44 17.83 14.76 -15.65
C ALA A 44 19.10 14.48 -16.50
N THR A 45 19.76 15.52 -17.03
CA THR A 45 20.95 15.41 -17.88
C THR A 45 22.28 15.62 -17.16
N ALA A 46 22.31 15.70 -15.83
CA ALA A 46 23.58 15.42 -15.13
C ALA A 46 24.17 14.14 -15.75
N PRO A 47 25.45 14.11 -16.13
CA PRO A 47 26.01 13.07 -17.02
C PRO A 47 26.13 11.70 -16.37
N ASP A 48 25.13 11.31 -15.62
CA ASP A 48 25.06 10.00 -15.00
C ASP A 48 24.33 9.04 -15.94
N THR A 49 25.11 8.30 -16.72
CA THR A 49 24.69 7.21 -17.61
C THR A 49 23.79 6.15 -16.90
N ARG A 50 23.68 6.24 -15.58
CA ARG A 50 22.80 5.38 -14.76
C ARG A 50 21.32 5.68 -14.93
N LEU A 51 20.94 6.88 -15.38
CA LEU A 51 19.52 7.21 -15.64
C LEU A 51 18.94 6.51 -16.87
N ALA A 52 19.72 6.26 -17.89
CA ALA A 52 19.24 5.66 -19.14
C ALA A 52 18.76 4.20 -19.02
N GLY A 53 19.01 3.54 -17.90
CA GLY A 53 18.51 2.18 -17.61
C GLY A 53 17.88 2.06 -16.24
N TRP A 54 17.72 3.18 -15.54
CA TRP A 54 17.23 3.18 -14.17
C TRP A 54 15.72 3.04 -14.13
N THR A 55 15.26 1.94 -13.57
CA THR A 55 13.87 1.67 -13.27
C THR A 55 13.79 1.17 -11.84
N PRO A 56 13.39 2.00 -10.86
CA PRO A 56 13.26 1.56 -9.47
C PRO A 56 12.27 0.41 -9.37
N GLY A 57 12.58 -0.57 -8.56
CA GLY A 57 11.74 -1.75 -8.40
C GLY A 57 11.75 -2.71 -9.57
N LEU A 58 12.75 -2.60 -10.42
CA LEU A 58 12.97 -3.41 -11.58
C LEU A 58 12.92 -4.89 -11.32
N ARG A 59 12.13 -5.59 -12.13
CA ARG A 59 12.06 -7.06 -12.20
C ARG A 59 11.83 -7.71 -10.84
N LEU A 60 10.92 -7.15 -10.08
CA LEU A 60 10.45 -7.78 -8.84
C LEU A 60 9.95 -9.18 -9.05
N LEU A 61 9.48 -9.45 -10.26
CA LEU A 61 9.05 -10.74 -10.74
C LEU A 61 9.90 -11.12 -11.96
N GLY A 62 11.22 -11.17 -11.79
CA GLY A 62 12.07 -11.83 -12.79
C GLY A 62 11.52 -13.21 -13.11
N THR A 63 11.87 -13.77 -14.26
CA THR A 63 11.48 -15.12 -14.66
C THR A 63 11.66 -16.06 -13.47
N GLU A 64 10.57 -16.60 -12.97
CA GLU A 64 10.59 -17.52 -11.84
C GLU A 64 11.50 -18.71 -12.16
N THR A 65 12.47 -19.01 -11.30
CA THR A 65 13.31 -20.19 -11.52
C THR A 65 12.47 -21.48 -11.43
N SER A 66 12.76 -22.45 -12.28
CA SER A 66 12.08 -23.74 -12.27
C SER A 66 12.12 -24.39 -10.88
N ARG A 67 13.22 -24.21 -10.14
CA ARG A 67 13.39 -24.71 -8.77
C ARG A 67 12.41 -24.02 -7.79
N SER A 68 12.26 -22.72 -7.84
CA SER A 68 11.31 -21.95 -6.99
C SER A 68 9.87 -22.41 -7.24
N ARG A 69 9.51 -22.54 -8.52
CA ARG A 69 8.21 -23.03 -8.97
C ARG A 69 7.92 -24.44 -8.46
N THR A 70 8.89 -25.34 -8.59
CA THR A 70 8.76 -26.72 -8.13
C THR A 70 8.51 -26.78 -6.63
N TRP A 71 9.31 -26.06 -5.82
CA TRP A 71 9.11 -26.02 -4.37
C TRP A 71 7.78 -25.40 -3.95
N ALA A 72 7.31 -24.38 -4.66
CA ALA A 72 5.99 -23.81 -4.42
C ALA A 72 4.87 -24.82 -4.66
N ARG A 73 4.93 -25.56 -5.78
CA ARG A 73 3.98 -26.62 -6.13
C ARG A 73 4.01 -27.76 -5.13
N ILE A 74 5.20 -28.22 -4.75
CA ILE A 74 5.36 -29.25 -3.70
C ILE A 74 4.75 -28.76 -2.38
N GLY A 75 5.01 -27.51 -1.98
CA GLY A 75 4.45 -26.92 -0.76
C GLY A 75 2.93 -26.88 -0.76
N VAL A 76 2.32 -26.50 -1.88
CA VAL A 76 0.85 -26.47 -2.06
C VAL A 76 0.28 -27.89 -2.01
N LEU A 77 0.83 -28.81 -2.81
CA LEU A 77 0.35 -30.19 -2.86
C LEU A 77 0.47 -30.88 -1.49
N ALA A 78 1.61 -30.71 -0.81
CA ALA A 78 1.80 -31.24 0.53
C ALA A 78 0.77 -30.66 1.52
N SER A 79 0.48 -29.35 1.44
CA SER A 79 -0.53 -28.71 2.29
C SER A 79 -1.94 -29.25 2.02
N ILE A 80 -2.32 -29.37 0.75
CA ILE A 80 -3.63 -29.92 0.36
C ILE A 80 -3.75 -31.38 0.82
N THR A 81 -2.73 -32.20 0.56
CA THR A 81 -2.70 -33.61 0.99
C THR A 81 -2.80 -33.73 2.51
N ALA A 82 -2.03 -32.91 3.25
CA ALA A 82 -2.08 -32.91 4.72
C ALA A 82 -3.47 -32.55 5.24
N ILE A 83 -4.15 -31.58 4.61
CA ILE A 83 -5.51 -31.19 4.99
C ILE A 83 -6.52 -32.27 4.66
N VAL A 84 -6.43 -32.91 3.50
CA VAL A 84 -7.32 -34.02 3.11
C VAL A 84 -7.13 -35.22 4.06
N VAL A 85 -5.89 -35.61 4.32
CA VAL A 85 -5.58 -36.67 5.27
C VAL A 85 -6.09 -36.35 6.67
N TYR A 86 -5.82 -35.13 7.14
CA TYR A 86 -6.32 -34.67 8.43
C TYR A 86 -7.85 -34.64 8.50
N GLY A 87 -8.51 -34.06 7.51
CA GLY A 87 -9.96 -33.97 7.46
C GLY A 87 -10.62 -35.36 7.42
N THR A 88 -10.09 -36.27 6.60
CA THR A 88 -10.55 -37.64 6.55
C THR A 88 -10.38 -38.32 7.92
N TRP A 89 -9.19 -38.23 8.52
CA TRP A 89 -8.95 -38.77 9.86
C TRP A 89 -9.90 -38.20 10.92
N ARG A 90 -10.13 -36.86 10.89
CA ARG A 90 -11.08 -36.19 11.81
C ARG A 90 -12.49 -36.72 11.65
N ILE A 91 -12.96 -36.87 10.40
CA ILE A 91 -14.34 -37.24 10.10
C ILE A 91 -14.58 -38.73 10.37
N MET A 92 -13.64 -39.57 9.99
CA MET A 92 -13.84 -41.04 10.05
C MET A 92 -13.52 -41.65 11.41
N PHE A 93 -12.60 -41.05 12.19
CA PHE A 93 -12.03 -41.72 13.37
C PHE A 93 -12.15 -40.91 14.67
N THR A 94 -12.56 -39.64 14.61
CA THR A 94 -12.51 -38.79 15.83
C THR A 94 -13.82 -38.10 16.19
N LEU A 95 -14.84 -38.20 15.34
CA LEU A 95 -16.14 -37.57 15.65
C LEU A 95 -16.89 -38.36 16.73
N PRO A 96 -17.46 -37.67 17.74
CA PRO A 96 -18.33 -38.30 18.73
C PRO A 96 -19.68 -38.69 18.14
N SER A 97 -20.42 -39.52 18.87
CA SER A 97 -21.78 -39.93 18.51
C SER A 97 -22.82 -38.92 18.98
N GLY A 98 -23.61 -38.34 18.05
CA GLY A 98 -24.91 -37.69 18.30
C GLY A 98 -24.94 -36.37 19.08
N GLY A 99 -26.07 -35.69 18.95
CA GLY A 99 -26.46 -34.52 19.74
C GLY A 99 -25.51 -33.30 19.66
N TRP A 100 -25.42 -32.57 20.77
CA TRP A 100 -24.57 -31.38 20.89
C TRP A 100 -23.10 -31.64 20.62
N ASN A 101 -22.59 -32.79 21.05
CA ASN A 101 -21.19 -33.17 20.83
C ASN A 101 -20.82 -33.26 19.35
N LEU A 102 -21.67 -33.92 18.57
CA LEU A 102 -21.45 -34.05 17.13
C LEU A 102 -21.55 -32.69 16.42
N PHE A 103 -22.54 -31.84 16.81
CA PHE A 103 -22.64 -30.49 16.25
C PHE A 103 -21.41 -29.63 16.55
N ALA A 104 -20.96 -29.60 17.80
CA ALA A 104 -19.78 -28.85 18.21
C ALA A 104 -18.50 -29.37 17.53
N ALA A 105 -18.39 -30.69 17.34
CA ALA A 105 -17.27 -31.30 16.61
C ALA A 105 -17.25 -30.88 15.13
N TRP A 106 -18.41 -30.91 14.46
CA TRP A 106 -18.50 -30.43 13.07
C TRP A 106 -18.19 -28.96 12.93
N LEU A 107 -18.66 -28.14 13.88
CA LEU A 107 -18.34 -26.71 13.88
C LEU A 107 -16.84 -26.48 14.00
N LEU A 108 -16.15 -27.21 14.88
CA LEU A 108 -14.71 -27.13 15.04
C LEU A 108 -13.97 -27.60 13.77
N VAL A 109 -14.35 -28.77 13.22
CA VAL A 109 -13.77 -29.28 11.97
C VAL A 109 -13.95 -28.31 10.81
N ALA A 110 -15.11 -27.65 10.72
CA ALA A 110 -15.34 -26.63 9.70
C ALA A 110 -14.31 -25.49 9.80
N PHE A 111 -14.02 -24.99 11.01
CA PHE A 111 -12.97 -23.95 11.19
C PHE A 111 -11.55 -24.47 10.96
N GLU A 112 -11.29 -25.75 11.21
CA GLU A 112 -10.00 -26.36 10.92
C GLU A 112 -9.74 -26.49 9.40
N VAL A 113 -10.78 -26.77 8.62
CA VAL A 113 -10.70 -27.07 7.18
C VAL A 113 -11.01 -25.87 6.29
N LEU A 114 -11.89 -24.94 6.72
CA LEU A 114 -12.34 -23.80 5.92
C LEU A 114 -11.21 -22.96 5.28
N PRO A 115 -10.04 -22.76 5.93
CA PRO A 115 -8.92 -22.04 5.31
C PRO A 115 -8.33 -22.72 4.05
N VAL A 116 -8.75 -23.95 3.73
CA VAL A 116 -8.32 -24.67 2.53
C VAL A 116 -8.81 -24.01 1.26
N SER A 117 -10.06 -23.52 1.26
CA SER A 117 -10.64 -22.87 0.06
C SER A 117 -9.79 -21.69 -0.41
N GLY A 118 -9.35 -20.84 0.51
CA GLY A 118 -8.46 -19.74 0.18
C GLY A 118 -7.08 -20.19 -0.30
N LEU A 119 -6.55 -21.30 0.23
CA LEU A 119 -5.29 -21.86 -0.25
C LEU A 119 -5.42 -22.38 -1.68
N VAL A 120 -6.51 -23.07 -2.02
CA VAL A 120 -6.75 -23.63 -3.36
C VAL A 120 -6.88 -22.50 -4.40
N ILE A 121 -7.69 -21.47 -4.11
CA ILE A 121 -7.87 -20.31 -5.00
C ILE A 121 -6.51 -19.65 -5.29
N ARG A 122 -5.75 -19.35 -4.24
CA ARG A 122 -4.43 -18.76 -4.37
C ARG A 122 -3.41 -19.66 -5.06
N ALA A 123 -3.51 -20.98 -4.84
CA ALA A 123 -2.68 -21.93 -5.55
C ALA A 123 -2.95 -21.95 -7.05
N CYS A 124 -4.21 -21.81 -7.47
CA CYS A 124 -4.56 -21.73 -8.89
C CYS A 124 -3.95 -20.49 -9.54
N ASN A 125 -3.99 -19.34 -8.86
CA ASN A 125 -3.44 -18.09 -9.38
C ASN A 125 -1.90 -18.07 -9.37
N LEU A 126 -1.30 -18.51 -8.27
CA LEU A 126 0.15 -18.51 -8.08
C LEU A 126 0.84 -19.77 -8.61
N TRP A 127 0.13 -20.63 -9.35
CA TRP A 127 0.69 -21.88 -9.90
C TRP A 127 1.82 -21.63 -10.89
N ARG A 128 1.67 -20.56 -11.68
CA ARG A 128 2.72 -19.97 -12.50
C ARG A 128 2.83 -18.51 -12.13
N LEU A 129 3.98 -18.13 -11.63
CA LEU A 129 4.30 -16.73 -11.40
C LEU A 129 5.20 -16.25 -12.55
N ASP A 130 4.68 -16.30 -13.74
CA ASP A 130 5.35 -15.81 -14.95
C ASP A 130 4.80 -14.40 -15.22
N CYS A 131 5.45 -13.43 -14.66
CA CYS A 131 5.04 -12.03 -14.77
C CYS A 131 5.79 -11.31 -15.90
N SER A 132 6.17 -12.03 -16.94
CA SER A 132 6.58 -11.42 -18.18
C SER A 132 5.34 -10.88 -18.90
N GLY A 133 4.89 -9.72 -18.46
CA GLY A 133 4.00 -8.89 -19.28
C GLY A 133 4.71 -8.46 -20.57
N PRO A 134 4.01 -7.86 -21.53
CA PRO A 134 4.66 -7.27 -22.69
C PRO A 134 5.76 -6.33 -22.19
N GLU A 135 6.93 -6.40 -22.81
CA GLU A 135 8.02 -5.48 -22.47
C GLU A 135 7.50 -4.05 -22.52
N PRO A 136 7.81 -3.21 -21.52
CA PRO A 136 7.38 -1.82 -21.55
C PRO A 136 7.88 -1.20 -22.83
N VAL A 137 6.96 -0.67 -23.62
CA VAL A 137 7.29 0.02 -24.87
C VAL A 137 7.89 1.36 -24.47
N THR A 138 9.19 1.44 -24.42
CA THR A 138 9.97 2.59 -23.92
C THR A 138 9.94 3.80 -24.83
N THR A 139 9.48 3.66 -26.08
CA THR A 139 9.36 4.75 -27.03
C THR A 139 8.04 4.59 -27.79
N VAL A 140 7.06 5.40 -27.45
CA VAL A 140 5.76 5.26 -28.09
C VAL A 140 5.33 6.58 -28.70
N GLU A 141 5.46 6.65 -29.99
CA GLU A 141 4.59 7.47 -30.82
C GLU A 141 3.23 6.76 -30.90
N THR A 142 2.37 6.96 -29.91
CA THR A 142 1.01 6.42 -29.93
C THR A 142 0.03 7.35 -30.62
N GLY A 143 0.39 8.62 -30.77
CA GLY A 143 -0.57 9.67 -31.12
C GLY A 143 -1.60 9.96 -30.02
N LEU A 144 -1.57 9.25 -28.89
CA LEU A 144 -2.52 9.43 -27.79
C LEU A 144 -2.13 10.63 -26.93
N ARG A 145 -3.13 11.42 -26.56
CA ARG A 145 -2.99 12.56 -25.67
C ARG A 145 -3.31 12.15 -24.25
N ALA A 146 -2.44 12.51 -23.32
CA ALA A 146 -2.60 12.18 -21.93
C ALA A 146 -2.84 13.42 -21.05
N ALA A 147 -3.60 13.23 -19.97
CA ALA A 147 -3.64 14.14 -18.85
C ALA A 147 -3.35 13.37 -17.55
N VAL A 148 -2.79 14.04 -16.54
CA VAL A 148 -2.55 13.47 -15.22
C VAL A 148 -3.44 14.20 -14.22
N PHE A 149 -4.29 13.45 -13.50
CA PHE A 149 -5.20 13.95 -12.48
C PHE A 149 -4.62 13.72 -11.08
N ILE A 150 -4.58 14.79 -10.28
CA ILE A 150 -4.09 14.78 -8.91
C ILE A 150 -5.19 15.34 -8.00
N PRO A 151 -6.16 14.52 -7.55
CA PRO A 151 -7.17 14.94 -6.61
C PRO A 151 -6.57 15.17 -5.22
N THR A 152 -6.94 16.29 -4.59
CA THR A 152 -6.45 16.72 -3.27
C THR A 152 -7.55 17.42 -2.49
N TYR A 153 -7.41 17.49 -1.14
CA TYR A 153 -8.39 18.13 -0.27
C TYR A 153 -7.74 19.02 0.81
N ASN A 154 -7.02 18.41 1.76
CA ASN A 154 -6.45 19.13 2.92
C ASN A 154 -5.00 18.72 3.23
N GLU A 155 -4.34 18.07 2.29
CA GLU A 155 -2.97 17.63 2.48
C GLU A 155 -2.01 18.82 2.54
N PRO A 156 -0.96 18.75 3.41
CA PRO A 156 0.03 19.82 3.54
C PRO A 156 0.96 19.89 2.32
N VAL A 157 1.68 20.99 2.21
CA VAL A 157 2.57 21.29 1.08
C VAL A 157 3.63 20.21 0.87
N GLU A 158 4.18 19.66 1.95
CA GLU A 158 5.21 18.62 1.91
C GLU A 158 4.72 17.30 1.29
N VAL A 159 3.41 17.10 1.21
CA VAL A 159 2.79 15.92 0.59
C VAL A 159 2.45 16.18 -0.88
N ILE A 160 1.85 17.33 -1.20
CA ILE A 160 1.33 17.58 -2.54
C ILE A 160 2.36 18.18 -3.51
N ALA A 161 3.26 19.04 -3.03
CA ALA A 161 4.21 19.73 -3.89
C ALA A 161 5.14 18.78 -4.68
N PRO A 162 5.68 17.69 -4.10
CA PRO A 162 6.50 16.76 -4.86
C PRO A 162 5.72 16.03 -5.97
N THR A 163 4.47 15.69 -5.71
CA THR A 163 3.62 15.02 -6.70
C THR A 163 3.34 15.93 -7.89
N ILE A 164 3.01 17.21 -7.65
CA ILE A 164 2.77 18.18 -8.72
C ILE A 164 4.07 18.45 -9.48
N ALA A 165 5.18 18.72 -8.78
CA ALA A 165 6.47 19.00 -9.41
C ALA A 165 6.92 17.87 -10.33
N ALA A 166 6.85 16.64 -9.86
CA ALA A 166 7.21 15.45 -10.60
C ALA A 166 6.25 15.18 -11.76
N ALA A 167 4.93 15.35 -11.56
CA ALA A 167 3.93 15.13 -12.60
C ALA A 167 4.08 16.11 -13.77
N VAL A 168 4.31 17.39 -13.49
CA VAL A 168 4.55 18.38 -14.57
C VAL A 168 5.83 18.11 -15.34
N ALA A 169 6.81 17.46 -14.71
CA ALA A 169 8.09 17.14 -15.30
C ALA A 169 8.09 15.89 -16.22
N LEU A 170 6.99 15.12 -16.26
CA LEU A 170 6.91 13.89 -17.05
C LEU A 170 6.94 14.14 -18.56
N GLU A 171 7.51 13.19 -19.27
CA GLU A 171 7.45 13.09 -20.74
C GLU A 171 6.60 11.88 -21.15
N PRO A 172 5.92 11.94 -22.33
CA PRO A 172 5.82 13.03 -23.28
C PRO A 172 4.95 14.20 -22.78
N ALA A 173 4.89 15.27 -23.59
CA ALA A 173 4.05 16.45 -23.30
C ALA A 173 2.60 16.06 -23.02
N HIS A 174 2.07 16.54 -21.92
CA HIS A 174 0.74 16.21 -21.40
C HIS A 174 0.18 17.38 -20.58
N GLN A 175 -1.03 17.24 -20.07
CA GLN A 175 -1.64 18.20 -19.15
C GLN A 175 -1.64 17.62 -17.74
N THR A 176 -1.16 18.40 -16.73
CA THR A 176 -1.28 18.02 -15.31
C THR A 176 -2.40 18.86 -14.68
N TRP A 177 -3.41 18.18 -14.14
CA TRP A 177 -4.60 18.78 -13.53
C TRP A 177 -4.60 18.50 -12.03
N VAL A 178 -4.58 19.55 -11.23
CA VAL A 178 -4.69 19.48 -9.77
C VAL A 178 -6.11 19.80 -9.38
N LEU A 179 -6.82 18.81 -8.83
CA LEU A 179 -8.24 18.87 -8.52
C LEU A 179 -8.39 19.13 -7.02
N ASP A 180 -8.51 20.42 -6.64
CA ASP A 180 -8.47 20.83 -5.24
C ASP A 180 -9.86 21.05 -4.64
N ASP A 181 -10.34 20.09 -3.85
CA ASP A 181 -11.57 20.21 -3.07
C ASP A 181 -11.38 21.09 -1.80
N GLY A 182 -10.17 21.51 -1.50
CA GLY A 182 -9.87 22.38 -0.35
C GLY A 182 -9.94 23.86 -0.64
N ASP A 183 -10.07 24.28 -1.90
CA ASP A 183 -10.05 25.68 -2.38
C ASP A 183 -8.92 26.51 -1.76
N ARG A 184 -7.69 25.99 -1.84
CA ARG A 184 -6.52 26.56 -1.16
C ARG A 184 -5.78 27.53 -2.07
N PRO A 185 -5.67 28.83 -1.71
CA PRO A 185 -4.97 29.83 -2.52
C PRO A 185 -3.51 29.46 -2.84
N TRP A 186 -2.80 28.90 -1.85
CA TRP A 186 -1.41 28.50 -2.02
C TRP A 186 -1.23 27.31 -2.98
N VAL A 187 -2.23 26.42 -3.10
CA VAL A 187 -2.19 25.32 -4.11
C VAL A 187 -2.36 25.90 -5.51
N ARG A 188 -3.21 26.90 -5.66
CA ARG A 188 -3.37 27.61 -6.94
C ARG A 188 -2.06 28.27 -7.36
N GLU A 189 -1.42 29.01 -6.45
CA GLU A 189 -0.13 29.66 -6.69
C GLU A 189 0.97 28.64 -7.06
N LEU A 190 1.02 27.52 -6.34
CA LEU A 190 1.92 26.39 -6.64
C LEU A 190 1.69 25.86 -8.06
N CYS A 191 0.43 25.63 -8.45
CA CYS A 191 0.07 25.14 -9.78
C CYS A 191 0.47 26.14 -10.88
N GLU A 192 0.21 27.42 -10.67
CA GLU A 192 0.60 28.51 -11.59
C GLU A 192 2.12 28.53 -11.77
N THR A 193 2.87 28.46 -10.66
CA THR A 193 4.34 28.44 -10.69
C THR A 193 4.91 27.23 -11.44
N TYR A 194 4.33 26.05 -11.24
CA TYR A 194 4.82 24.82 -11.88
C TYR A 194 4.27 24.60 -13.29
N GLY A 195 3.22 25.31 -13.68
CA GLY A 195 2.54 25.15 -14.96
C GLY A 195 1.55 23.99 -14.97
N ALA A 196 1.02 23.60 -13.82
CA ALA A 196 -0.11 22.71 -13.68
C ALA A 196 -1.44 23.49 -13.79
N ARG A 197 -2.47 22.80 -14.21
CA ARG A 197 -3.83 23.35 -14.24
C ARG A 197 -4.49 23.17 -12.87
N TYR A 198 -4.89 24.25 -12.24
CA TYR A 198 -5.67 24.23 -11.01
C TYR A 198 -7.16 24.14 -11.33
N VAL A 199 -7.87 23.22 -10.71
CA VAL A 199 -9.32 23.03 -10.83
C VAL A 199 -9.93 22.98 -9.44
N ARG A 200 -10.97 23.76 -9.22
CA ARG A 200 -11.82 23.71 -8.03
C ARG A 200 -13.28 23.51 -8.46
N ARG A 201 -14.11 23.09 -7.54
CA ARG A 201 -15.55 22.99 -7.72
C ARG A 201 -16.27 23.62 -6.53
N ASP A 202 -17.51 24.07 -6.73
CA ASP A 202 -18.29 24.71 -5.66
C ASP A 202 -19.01 23.68 -4.78
N GLU A 203 -19.39 22.53 -5.35
CA GLU A 203 -20.06 21.44 -4.61
C GLU A 203 -19.11 20.28 -4.37
N HIS A 204 -18.86 19.95 -3.08
CA HIS A 204 -17.91 18.89 -2.67
C HIS A 204 -18.58 17.52 -2.48
N VAL A 205 -19.61 17.19 -3.28
CA VAL A 205 -20.30 15.90 -3.22
C VAL A 205 -19.46 14.78 -3.82
N HIS A 206 -19.61 13.57 -3.28
CA HIS A 206 -18.93 12.36 -3.74
C HIS A 206 -17.40 12.39 -3.66
N ALA A 207 -16.81 13.24 -2.83
CA ALA A 207 -15.37 13.31 -2.54
C ALA A 207 -14.49 13.17 -3.81
N LYS A 208 -13.49 12.29 -3.80
CA LYS A 208 -12.54 12.08 -4.91
C LYS A 208 -13.23 11.73 -6.24
N ALA A 209 -14.23 10.84 -6.24
CA ALA A 209 -14.94 10.44 -7.45
C ALA A 209 -15.68 11.63 -8.10
N GLY A 210 -16.41 12.42 -7.28
CA GLY A 210 -17.08 13.62 -7.77
C GLY A 210 -16.12 14.68 -8.29
N ASN A 211 -14.97 14.87 -7.63
CA ASN A 211 -13.93 15.78 -8.07
C ASN A 211 -13.34 15.40 -9.44
N MET A 212 -13.06 14.12 -9.63
CA MET A 212 -12.56 13.62 -10.92
C MET A 212 -13.64 13.67 -12.02
N ASN A 213 -14.91 13.38 -11.70
CA ASN A 213 -16.01 13.51 -12.66
C ASN A 213 -16.20 14.96 -13.11
N HIS A 214 -16.12 15.92 -12.19
CA HIS A 214 -16.14 17.34 -12.55
C HIS A 214 -15.01 17.71 -13.54
N ALA A 215 -13.79 17.18 -13.32
CA ALA A 215 -12.69 17.39 -14.27
C ALA A 215 -12.98 16.76 -15.64
N LEU A 216 -13.61 15.57 -15.69
CA LEU A 216 -14.03 14.92 -16.96
C LEU A 216 -15.11 15.74 -17.67
N GLU A 217 -16.05 16.33 -16.95
CA GLU A 217 -17.07 17.24 -17.51
C GLU A 217 -16.44 18.51 -18.11
N LEU A 218 -15.47 19.12 -17.41
CA LEU A 218 -14.72 20.27 -17.92
C LEU A 218 -13.95 19.90 -19.19
N MET A 219 -13.29 18.75 -19.24
CA MET A 219 -12.61 18.26 -20.43
C MET A 219 -13.58 18.06 -21.59
N ALA A 220 -14.76 17.49 -21.35
CA ALA A 220 -15.78 17.30 -22.37
C ALA A 220 -16.31 18.63 -22.90
N ALA A 221 -16.53 19.63 -22.05
CA ALA A 221 -16.95 20.97 -22.43
C ALA A 221 -15.89 21.69 -23.29
N GLU A 222 -14.60 21.52 -22.96
CA GLU A 222 -13.50 22.08 -23.77
C GLU A 222 -13.43 21.45 -25.16
N VAL A 223 -13.61 20.12 -25.26
CA VAL A 223 -13.68 19.43 -26.55
C VAL A 223 -14.86 19.93 -27.36
N ALA A 224 -16.03 20.15 -26.74
CA ALA A 224 -17.18 20.73 -27.40
C ALA A 224 -16.94 22.18 -27.88
N ALA A 225 -16.04 22.91 -27.19
CA ALA A 225 -15.58 24.25 -27.60
C ALA A 225 -14.44 24.23 -28.64
N GLY A 226 -14.04 23.06 -29.16
CA GLY A 226 -13.03 22.91 -30.20
C GLY A 226 -11.62 22.59 -29.70
N ALA A 227 -11.44 22.29 -28.41
CA ALA A 227 -10.16 21.77 -27.91
C ALA A 227 -9.92 20.34 -28.37
N GLU A 228 -8.66 19.99 -28.47
CA GLU A 228 -8.26 18.63 -28.82
C GLU A 228 -8.57 17.66 -27.66
N PRO A 229 -9.15 16.49 -27.94
CA PRO A 229 -9.54 15.53 -26.92
C PRO A 229 -8.33 14.93 -26.22
N VAL A 230 -8.49 14.61 -24.94
CA VAL A 230 -7.58 13.75 -24.16
C VAL A 230 -8.08 12.32 -24.25
N ASP A 231 -7.20 11.41 -24.60
CA ASP A 231 -7.54 9.99 -24.80
C ASP A 231 -7.41 9.19 -23.50
N ILE A 232 -6.36 9.49 -22.70
CA ILE A 232 -5.97 8.73 -21.52
C ILE A 232 -5.78 9.68 -20.33
N ILE A 233 -6.34 9.34 -19.19
CA ILE A 233 -6.02 9.98 -17.92
C ILE A 233 -5.13 9.07 -17.08
N GLY A 234 -4.01 9.61 -16.60
CA GLY A 234 -3.23 9.04 -15.50
C GLY A 234 -3.77 9.55 -14.17
N VAL A 235 -3.97 8.68 -13.19
CA VAL A 235 -4.49 9.05 -11.88
C VAL A 235 -3.44 8.83 -10.80
N LEU A 236 -3.15 9.88 -10.03
CA LEU A 236 -2.23 9.86 -8.91
C LEU A 236 -2.93 10.43 -7.67
N ASP A 237 -2.91 9.68 -6.56
CA ASP A 237 -3.19 10.31 -5.26
C ASP A 237 -2.13 11.40 -5.00
N CYS A 238 -2.51 12.46 -4.30
CA CYS A 238 -1.63 13.62 -4.07
C CYS A 238 -0.35 13.30 -3.28
N ASP A 239 -0.25 12.11 -2.70
CA ASP A 239 0.91 11.57 -2.00
C ASP A 239 1.66 10.49 -2.78
N HIS A 240 1.38 10.32 -4.07
CA HIS A 240 2.08 9.41 -4.97
C HIS A 240 2.89 10.19 -6.01
N VAL A 241 4.18 10.29 -5.78
CA VAL A 241 5.11 11.01 -6.64
C VAL A 241 5.46 10.16 -7.85
N PRO A 242 5.11 10.58 -9.08
CA PRO A 242 5.45 9.80 -10.27
C PRO A 242 6.93 9.82 -10.58
N LEU A 243 7.42 8.71 -11.11
CA LEU A 243 8.79 8.54 -11.60
C LEU A 243 8.87 8.94 -13.09
N PRO A 244 10.06 9.26 -13.63
CA PRO A 244 10.21 9.81 -14.99
C PRO A 244 9.51 9.02 -16.11
N HIS A 245 9.41 7.71 -15.96
CA HIS A 245 8.79 6.83 -16.97
C HIS A 245 7.31 6.50 -16.71
N PHE A 246 6.62 7.27 -15.87
CA PHE A 246 5.21 7.07 -15.55
C PHE A 246 4.32 6.99 -16.81
N LEU A 247 4.46 7.94 -17.74
CA LEU A 247 3.70 7.95 -18.99
C LEU A 247 4.31 7.03 -20.04
N THR A 248 5.62 7.11 -20.25
CA THR A 248 6.31 6.33 -21.31
C THR A 248 6.20 4.82 -21.08
N GLY A 249 6.15 4.36 -19.84
CA GLY A 249 5.98 2.95 -19.51
C GLY A 249 4.57 2.40 -19.74
N THR A 250 3.57 3.27 -19.90
CA THR A 250 2.16 2.83 -19.87
C THR A 250 1.35 3.18 -21.12
N LEU A 251 1.64 4.28 -21.80
CA LEU A 251 0.85 4.68 -22.98
C LEU A 251 0.81 3.60 -24.06
N GLY A 252 1.86 2.81 -24.21
CA GLY A 252 1.93 1.71 -25.18
C GLY A 252 0.89 0.61 -24.99
N TRP A 253 0.39 0.42 -23.78
CA TRP A 253 -0.67 -0.54 -23.52
C TRP A 253 -1.98 -0.20 -24.25
N PHE A 254 -2.27 1.09 -24.44
CA PHE A 254 -3.49 1.60 -25.04
C PHE A 254 -3.51 1.52 -26.56
N ARG A 255 -2.51 0.88 -27.20
CA ARG A 255 -2.59 0.43 -28.60
C ARG A 255 -3.69 -0.63 -28.77
N ASP A 256 -4.00 -1.42 -27.72
CA ASP A 256 -5.20 -2.25 -27.69
C ASP A 256 -6.43 -1.34 -27.49
N PRO A 257 -7.31 -1.20 -28.49
CA PRO A 257 -8.48 -0.33 -28.41
C PRO A 257 -9.53 -0.85 -27.41
N GLU A 258 -9.47 -2.13 -27.02
CA GLU A 258 -10.39 -2.76 -26.07
C GLU A 258 -9.90 -2.60 -24.60
N LEU A 259 -8.71 -2.04 -24.39
CA LEU A 259 -8.15 -1.83 -23.07
C LEU A 259 -8.64 -0.49 -22.50
N ALA A 260 -9.34 -0.56 -21.36
CA ALA A 260 -9.82 0.61 -20.64
C ALA A 260 -8.91 1.05 -19.51
N LEU A 261 -8.27 0.11 -18.81
CA LEU A 261 -7.57 0.36 -17.56
C LEU A 261 -6.22 -0.36 -17.50
N VAL A 262 -5.20 0.38 -17.10
CA VAL A 262 -3.90 -0.17 -16.70
C VAL A 262 -3.63 0.24 -15.24
N GLN A 263 -3.41 -0.73 -14.37
CA GLN A 263 -3.01 -0.53 -12.98
C GLN A 263 -1.54 -0.87 -12.81
N ALA A 264 -0.76 0.02 -12.22
CA ALA A 264 0.62 -0.25 -11.81
C ALA A 264 0.72 -0.43 -10.27
N PRO A 265 1.83 -0.99 -9.76
CA PRO A 265 1.99 -1.20 -8.32
C PRO A 265 2.03 0.13 -7.55
N GLN A 266 1.40 0.14 -6.38
CA GLN A 266 1.60 1.18 -5.39
C GLN A 266 2.75 0.76 -4.48
N THR A 267 3.84 1.50 -4.55
CA THR A 267 5.05 1.31 -3.74
C THR A 267 5.28 2.56 -2.90
N TYR A 268 5.87 2.40 -1.73
CA TYR A 268 6.01 3.49 -0.77
C TYR A 268 7.46 3.77 -0.45
N TYR A 269 7.81 5.05 -0.25
CA TYR A 269 9.16 5.48 0.11
C TYR A 269 9.36 5.61 1.63
N ASN A 270 8.32 5.37 2.43
CA ASN A 270 8.40 5.26 3.88
C ASN A 270 8.03 3.85 4.34
N SER A 271 8.54 3.43 5.51
CA SER A 271 8.09 2.18 6.13
C SER A 271 6.63 2.30 6.56
N GLY A 272 5.81 1.34 6.16
CA GLY A 272 4.43 1.24 6.61
C GLY A 272 4.33 0.81 8.08
N ALA A 273 3.11 0.92 8.63
CA ALA A 273 2.85 0.64 10.06
C ALA A 273 3.22 -0.78 10.51
N PHE A 274 3.41 -1.72 9.59
CA PHE A 274 3.70 -3.13 9.90
C PHE A 274 4.81 -3.71 9.03
N ASP A 275 5.54 -2.86 8.32
CA ASP A 275 6.68 -3.30 7.54
C ASP A 275 7.90 -3.43 8.46
N ASP A 276 8.65 -4.51 8.29
CA ASP A 276 9.94 -4.76 8.93
C ASP A 276 11.05 -4.75 7.89
N ASP A 277 12.28 -4.61 8.34
CA ASP A 277 13.45 -4.75 7.48
C ASP A 277 13.39 -6.07 6.73
N GLY A 278 13.20 -5.99 5.42
CA GLY A 278 13.08 -7.15 4.56
C GLY A 278 11.71 -7.85 4.52
N ASP A 279 10.68 -7.29 5.12
CA ASP A 279 9.30 -7.76 4.96
C ASP A 279 8.57 -6.90 3.91
N THR A 280 7.88 -7.58 3.00
CA THR A 280 7.16 -6.89 1.92
C THR A 280 5.83 -6.30 2.36
N GLY A 281 5.41 -6.57 3.59
CA GLY A 281 4.11 -6.17 4.09
C GLY A 281 2.94 -6.77 3.29
N GLU A 282 1.72 -6.46 3.72
CA GLU A 282 0.51 -6.95 3.04
C GLU A 282 0.31 -6.29 1.67
N GLN A 283 0.60 -4.99 1.55
CA GLN A 283 0.44 -4.26 0.30
C GLN A 283 1.46 -4.70 -0.75
N GLY A 284 2.70 -4.96 -0.34
CA GLY A 284 3.70 -5.51 -1.24
C GLY A 284 3.28 -6.87 -1.80
N VAL A 285 2.73 -7.77 -0.97
CA VAL A 285 2.16 -9.05 -1.44
C VAL A 285 1.00 -8.82 -2.41
N PHE A 286 0.12 -7.88 -2.13
CA PHE A 286 -1.04 -7.60 -2.97
C PHE A 286 -0.62 -7.06 -4.35
N PHE A 287 0.17 -5.98 -4.38
CA PHE A 287 0.56 -5.33 -5.63
C PHE A 287 1.60 -6.11 -6.43
N HIS A 288 2.57 -6.73 -5.78
CA HIS A 288 3.69 -7.35 -6.50
C HIS A 288 3.54 -8.86 -6.72
N VAL A 289 2.54 -9.51 -6.12
CA VAL A 289 2.32 -10.95 -6.28
C VAL A 289 0.91 -11.27 -6.70
N GLN A 290 -0.10 -10.78 -5.96
CA GLN A 290 -1.48 -11.21 -6.20
C GLN A 290 -2.08 -10.58 -7.47
N LEU A 291 -1.98 -9.26 -7.65
CA LEU A 291 -2.53 -8.59 -8.84
C LEU A 291 -1.87 -9.04 -10.14
N PRO A 292 -0.52 -9.11 -10.23
CA PRO A 292 0.13 -9.63 -11.43
C PRO A 292 -0.26 -11.06 -11.75
N ALA A 293 -0.29 -11.94 -10.74
CA ALA A 293 -0.67 -13.34 -10.93
C ALA A 293 -2.12 -13.50 -11.40
N ARG A 294 -3.01 -12.67 -10.88
CA ARG A 294 -4.42 -12.61 -11.26
C ARG A 294 -4.59 -12.16 -12.70
N ASP A 295 -3.90 -11.09 -13.10
CA ASP A 295 -3.92 -10.58 -14.48
C ASP A 295 -3.38 -11.61 -15.46
N HIS A 296 -2.21 -12.21 -15.16
CA HIS A 296 -1.62 -13.30 -15.95
C HIS A 296 -2.55 -14.51 -16.07
N ALA A 297 -3.34 -14.82 -15.04
CA ALA A 297 -4.33 -15.89 -15.09
C ALA A 297 -5.57 -15.55 -15.95
N GLY A 298 -5.64 -14.36 -16.53
CA GLY A 298 -6.76 -13.89 -17.37
C GLY A 298 -8.00 -13.47 -16.59
N ALA A 299 -7.85 -13.14 -15.31
CA ALA A 299 -8.93 -12.59 -14.49
C ALA A 299 -8.99 -11.05 -14.55
N GLY A 300 -8.03 -10.43 -15.24
CA GLY A 300 -7.85 -8.99 -15.29
C GLY A 300 -7.40 -8.38 -13.97
N THR A 301 -7.27 -7.08 -13.94
CA THR A 301 -6.90 -6.34 -12.73
C THR A 301 -8.01 -5.39 -12.31
N SER A 302 -8.00 -4.95 -11.06
CA SER A 302 -8.88 -3.90 -10.57
C SER A 302 -8.11 -2.59 -10.43
N TRP A 303 -8.77 -1.49 -10.67
CA TRP A 303 -8.29 -0.17 -10.30
C TRP A 303 -8.15 -0.08 -8.79
N CYS A 304 -7.05 0.50 -8.32
CA CYS A 304 -6.73 0.68 -6.91
C CYS A 304 -6.61 2.19 -6.53
N GLY A 305 -7.24 3.06 -7.31
CA GLY A 305 -7.40 4.47 -7.02
C GLY A 305 -6.22 5.37 -7.41
N SER A 306 -4.99 4.84 -7.50
CA SER A 306 -3.78 5.61 -7.83
C SER A 306 -2.82 4.79 -8.69
N THR A 307 -1.80 5.46 -9.26
CA THR A 307 -0.79 4.86 -10.15
C THR A 307 -1.44 4.02 -11.25
N SER A 308 -2.39 4.63 -11.93
CA SER A 308 -3.25 3.97 -12.91
C SER A 308 -3.54 4.86 -14.10
N PHE A 309 -3.94 4.24 -15.21
CA PHE A 309 -4.25 4.91 -16.46
C PHE A 309 -5.58 4.40 -16.98
N ILE A 310 -6.44 5.31 -17.41
CA ILE A 310 -7.80 4.98 -17.80
C ILE A 310 -8.12 5.67 -19.11
N ARG A 311 -8.71 4.92 -20.05
CA ARG A 311 -9.20 5.45 -21.32
C ARG A 311 -10.44 6.32 -21.10
N VAL A 312 -10.41 7.57 -21.57
CA VAL A 312 -11.50 8.54 -21.37
C VAL A 312 -12.80 8.06 -22.02
N SER A 313 -12.74 7.51 -23.24
CA SER A 313 -13.93 7.00 -23.93
C SER A 313 -14.59 5.82 -23.21
N ALA A 314 -13.80 5.00 -22.49
CA ALA A 314 -14.35 3.92 -21.67
C ALA A 314 -15.08 4.45 -20.43
N LEU A 315 -14.53 5.49 -19.78
CA LEU A 315 -15.23 6.17 -18.68
C LEU A 315 -16.53 6.82 -19.16
N GLN A 316 -16.50 7.51 -20.29
CA GLN A 316 -17.70 8.13 -20.88
C GLN A 316 -18.79 7.10 -21.14
N GLN A 317 -18.43 5.92 -21.67
CA GLN A 317 -19.39 4.85 -21.94
C GLN A 317 -20.10 4.33 -20.68
N VAL A 318 -19.41 4.32 -19.53
CA VAL A 318 -20.00 3.82 -18.26
C VAL A 318 -20.56 4.93 -17.36
N GLY A 319 -20.57 6.19 -17.86
CA GLY A 319 -21.13 7.32 -17.13
C GLY A 319 -20.16 7.98 -16.14
N GLY A 320 -18.85 7.83 -16.35
CA GLY A 320 -17.81 8.40 -15.51
C GLY A 320 -17.32 7.45 -14.42
N ILE A 321 -16.73 8.03 -13.38
CA ILE A 321 -16.26 7.31 -12.20
C ILE A 321 -17.43 7.06 -11.27
N ALA A 322 -17.55 5.85 -10.75
CA ALA A 322 -18.65 5.44 -9.88
C ALA A 322 -18.69 6.26 -8.59
N ILE A 323 -19.87 6.79 -8.25
CA ILE A 323 -20.09 7.64 -7.07
C ILE A 323 -20.89 6.95 -5.96
N ASP A 324 -21.38 5.76 -6.21
CA ASP A 324 -22.34 5.05 -5.35
C ASP A 324 -21.71 4.28 -4.20
N THR A 325 -20.37 4.15 -4.18
CA THR A 325 -19.62 3.43 -3.15
C THR A 325 -18.39 4.22 -2.75
N ILE A 326 -17.88 3.97 -1.55
CA ILE A 326 -16.68 4.62 -1.02
C ILE A 326 -15.36 4.03 -1.57
N VAL A 327 -15.44 3.04 -2.44
CA VAL A 327 -14.33 2.48 -3.25
C VAL A 327 -14.70 2.64 -4.72
N GLU A 328 -14.64 3.88 -5.16
CA GLU A 328 -14.99 4.29 -6.53
C GLU A 328 -14.19 3.55 -7.58
N ASP A 329 -12.95 3.21 -7.27
CA ASP A 329 -11.98 2.53 -8.10
C ASP A 329 -12.42 1.09 -8.44
N LEU A 330 -12.64 0.26 -7.42
CA LEU A 330 -13.14 -1.10 -7.61
C LEU A 330 -14.51 -1.10 -8.31
N HIS A 331 -15.40 -0.18 -7.92
CA HIS A 331 -16.74 -0.09 -8.49
C HIS A 331 -16.69 0.31 -9.98
N THR A 332 -15.89 1.33 -10.33
CA THR A 332 -15.68 1.72 -11.73
C THR A 332 -15.11 0.56 -12.56
N THR A 333 -14.15 -0.21 -11.98
CA THR A 333 -13.65 -1.42 -12.65
C THR A 333 -14.76 -2.40 -12.98
N MET A 334 -15.70 -2.62 -12.05
CA MET A 334 -16.85 -3.50 -12.29
C MET A 334 -17.74 -3.02 -13.43
N LEU A 335 -17.98 -1.70 -13.50
CA LEU A 335 -18.75 -1.08 -14.60
C LEU A 335 -18.05 -1.26 -15.94
N LEU A 336 -16.75 -1.01 -16.01
CA LEU A 336 -15.93 -1.19 -17.22
C LEU A 336 -15.93 -2.64 -17.71
N VAL A 337 -15.66 -3.60 -16.82
CA VAL A 337 -15.65 -5.03 -17.18
C VAL A 337 -17.03 -5.50 -17.61
N ARG A 338 -18.10 -5.03 -16.97
CA ARG A 338 -19.50 -5.33 -17.36
C ARG A 338 -19.84 -4.76 -18.74
N ALA A 339 -19.26 -3.62 -19.13
CA ALA A 339 -19.38 -3.03 -20.44
C ALA A 339 -18.51 -3.73 -21.53
N GLY A 340 -17.74 -4.74 -21.15
CA GLY A 340 -16.91 -5.55 -22.06
C GLY A 340 -15.46 -5.10 -22.20
N TRP A 341 -15.05 -4.08 -21.45
CA TRP A 341 -13.68 -3.57 -21.49
C TRP A 341 -12.68 -4.50 -20.81
N LYS A 342 -11.47 -4.53 -21.32
CA LYS A 342 -10.32 -5.22 -20.74
C LYS A 342 -9.59 -4.33 -19.72
N THR A 343 -8.94 -4.98 -18.78
CA THR A 343 -8.03 -4.34 -17.80
C THR A 343 -6.70 -5.08 -17.79
N ALA A 344 -5.60 -4.39 -17.52
CA ALA A 344 -4.26 -4.96 -17.52
C ALA A 344 -3.44 -4.48 -16.30
N TYR A 345 -2.45 -5.25 -15.92
CA TYR A 345 -1.51 -4.92 -14.86
C TYR A 345 -0.11 -4.60 -15.42
N HIS A 346 0.42 -3.43 -15.06
CA HIS A 346 1.79 -3.04 -15.38
C HIS A 346 2.71 -3.38 -14.21
N HIS A 347 3.85 -4.02 -14.48
CA HIS A 347 4.68 -4.61 -13.42
C HIS A 347 5.73 -3.66 -12.81
N GLN A 348 6.08 -2.59 -13.51
CA GLN A 348 7.09 -1.66 -13.04
C GLN A 348 6.51 -0.68 -12.03
N VAL A 349 7.34 -0.28 -11.08
CA VAL A 349 7.02 0.81 -10.14
C VAL A 349 7.08 2.13 -10.91
N LEU A 350 5.98 2.81 -11.00
CA LEU A 350 5.83 4.06 -11.74
C LEU A 350 5.63 5.28 -10.84
N ALA A 351 5.35 5.08 -9.57
CA ALA A 351 5.23 6.15 -8.58
C ALA A 351 5.59 5.63 -7.19
N LEU A 352 6.03 6.53 -6.32
CA LEU A 352 6.34 6.26 -4.92
C LEU A 352 5.41 7.07 -4.02
N GLY A 353 4.67 6.39 -3.15
CA GLY A 353 3.67 6.99 -2.27
C GLY A 353 4.08 7.03 -0.80
N LEU A 354 3.15 7.51 0.04
CA LEU A 354 3.25 7.47 1.50
C LEU A 354 2.34 6.37 2.06
N ALA A 355 2.94 5.37 2.70
CA ALA A 355 2.21 4.36 3.44
C ALA A 355 1.66 4.93 4.76
N PRO A 356 0.55 4.39 5.30
CA PRO A 356 0.10 4.72 6.63
C PRO A 356 1.18 4.33 7.65
N ALA A 357 1.71 5.33 8.36
CA ALA A 357 2.83 5.15 9.27
C ALA A 357 2.41 4.63 10.65
N THR A 358 1.14 4.75 11.02
CA THR A 358 0.63 4.33 12.33
C THR A 358 -0.45 3.25 12.21
N PRO A 359 -0.62 2.40 13.25
CA PRO A 359 -1.68 1.40 13.29
C PRO A 359 -3.08 1.98 13.15
N GLU A 360 -3.33 3.18 13.67
CA GLU A 360 -4.63 3.87 13.57
C GLU A 360 -4.93 4.28 12.13
N GLN A 361 -3.95 4.88 11.44
CA GLN A 361 -4.07 5.25 10.03
C GLN A 361 -4.31 4.01 9.17
N TYR A 362 -3.59 2.92 9.44
CA TYR A 362 -3.78 1.64 8.78
C TYR A 362 -5.20 1.10 8.99
N LEU A 363 -5.69 1.05 10.24
CA LEU A 363 -7.04 0.56 10.55
C LEU A 363 -8.13 1.40 9.88
N LEU A 364 -7.97 2.73 9.89
CA LEU A 364 -8.92 3.65 9.26
C LEU A 364 -9.00 3.40 7.75
N GLN A 365 -7.85 3.27 7.10
CA GLN A 365 -7.75 2.96 5.67
C GLN A 365 -8.40 1.61 5.34
N ARG A 366 -8.06 0.55 6.11
CA ARG A 366 -8.60 -0.80 5.89
C ARG A 366 -10.10 -0.88 6.16
N ARG A 367 -10.60 -0.17 7.17
CA ARG A 367 -12.04 -0.08 7.44
C ARG A 367 -12.80 0.56 6.27
N ARG A 368 -12.26 1.65 5.69
CA ARG A 368 -12.84 2.29 4.51
C ARG A 368 -12.90 1.32 3.33
N TRP A 369 -11.80 0.63 3.03
CA TRP A 369 -11.76 -0.33 1.93
C TRP A 369 -12.69 -1.52 2.16
N GLY A 370 -12.70 -2.09 3.35
CA GLY A 370 -13.60 -3.21 3.68
C GLY A 370 -15.08 -2.85 3.54
N LEU A 371 -15.49 -1.71 4.09
CA LEU A 371 -16.87 -1.24 3.97
C LEU A 371 -17.25 -0.95 2.51
N GLY A 372 -16.36 -0.34 1.74
CA GLY A 372 -16.58 -0.10 0.33
C GLY A 372 -16.72 -1.40 -0.47
N CYS A 373 -15.88 -2.39 -0.21
CA CYS A 373 -16.03 -3.72 -0.81
C CYS A 373 -17.37 -4.37 -0.47
N MET A 374 -17.91 -4.19 0.75
CA MET A 374 -19.25 -4.65 1.10
C MET A 374 -20.35 -3.91 0.32
N GLN A 375 -20.17 -2.60 0.09
CA GLN A 375 -21.08 -1.82 -0.75
C GLN A 375 -21.10 -2.35 -2.18
N VAL A 376 -19.94 -2.56 -2.79
CA VAL A 376 -19.80 -3.13 -4.15
C VAL A 376 -20.41 -4.54 -4.20
N LEU A 377 -20.10 -5.43 -3.24
CA LEU A 377 -20.64 -6.77 -3.14
C LEU A 377 -22.17 -6.78 -3.27
N VAL A 378 -22.83 -5.87 -2.55
CA VAL A 378 -24.30 -5.81 -2.51
C VAL A 378 -24.88 -5.09 -3.72
N ARG A 379 -24.30 -3.95 -4.11
CA ARG A 379 -24.82 -3.14 -5.20
C ARG A 379 -24.70 -3.86 -6.53
N GLU A 380 -23.55 -4.43 -6.83
CA GLU A 380 -23.33 -5.18 -8.06
C GLU A 380 -23.82 -6.64 -8.00
N ARG A 381 -24.40 -7.04 -6.84
CA ARG A 381 -24.89 -8.40 -6.63
C ARG A 381 -23.85 -9.45 -7.06
N LEU A 382 -22.61 -9.31 -6.54
CA LEU A 382 -21.49 -10.13 -7.00
C LEU A 382 -21.75 -11.64 -6.88
N TRP A 383 -22.64 -12.08 -6.00
CA TRP A 383 -23.08 -13.49 -5.94
C TRP A 383 -23.79 -13.97 -7.23
N ALA A 384 -24.29 -13.05 -8.07
CA ALA A 384 -24.96 -13.33 -9.34
C ALA A 384 -24.11 -12.89 -10.56
N ALA A 385 -22.93 -12.32 -10.37
CA ALA A 385 -22.09 -11.72 -11.39
C ALA A 385 -21.49 -12.75 -12.38
N LYS A 386 -21.61 -14.05 -12.11
CA LYS A 386 -21.23 -15.13 -13.01
C LYS A 386 -21.88 -15.03 -14.41
N ARG A 387 -22.91 -14.22 -14.55
CA ARG A 387 -23.60 -13.99 -15.84
C ARG A 387 -22.77 -13.14 -16.82
N TRP A 388 -21.86 -12.31 -16.33
CA TRP A 388 -21.07 -11.35 -17.12
C TRP A 388 -19.57 -11.40 -16.83
N LEU A 389 -19.14 -12.09 -15.77
CA LEU A 389 -17.74 -12.37 -15.48
C LEU A 389 -17.36 -13.77 -15.98
N SER A 390 -16.11 -13.90 -16.41
CA SER A 390 -15.51 -15.22 -16.55
C SER A 390 -15.56 -15.93 -15.19
N TRP A 391 -15.55 -17.27 -15.15
CA TRP A 391 -15.60 -18.01 -13.90
C TRP A 391 -14.42 -17.65 -12.97
N ARG A 392 -13.24 -17.38 -13.54
CA ARG A 392 -12.06 -16.92 -12.79
C ARG A 392 -12.27 -15.52 -12.24
N GLY A 393 -12.66 -14.56 -13.08
CA GLY A 393 -13.00 -13.22 -12.64
C GLY A 393 -14.05 -13.20 -11.55
N TYR A 394 -15.08 -14.03 -11.66
CA TYR A 394 -16.12 -14.17 -10.65
C TYR A 394 -15.55 -14.55 -9.28
N TYR A 395 -14.75 -15.63 -9.22
CA TYR A 395 -14.16 -16.06 -7.95
C TYR A 395 -13.16 -15.05 -7.38
N GLU A 396 -12.39 -14.41 -8.24
CA GLU A 396 -11.42 -13.38 -7.80
C GLU A 396 -12.08 -12.14 -7.22
N TYR A 397 -13.09 -11.61 -7.86
CA TYR A 397 -13.82 -10.45 -7.35
C TYR A 397 -14.65 -10.80 -6.11
N LEU A 398 -15.21 -11.99 -6.05
CA LEU A 398 -15.91 -12.48 -4.87
C LEU A 398 -14.92 -12.65 -3.69
N ASP A 399 -13.76 -13.29 -3.91
CA ASP A 399 -12.71 -13.44 -2.89
C ASP A 399 -12.23 -12.07 -2.40
N ALA A 400 -11.91 -11.14 -3.30
CA ALA A 400 -11.45 -9.80 -2.97
C ALA A 400 -12.44 -9.01 -2.09
N THR A 401 -13.75 -9.24 -2.26
CA THR A 401 -14.77 -8.57 -1.45
C THR A 401 -15.06 -9.33 -0.15
N VAL A 402 -15.24 -10.64 -0.20
CA VAL A 402 -15.59 -11.47 0.98
C VAL A 402 -14.40 -11.60 1.94
N TRP A 403 -13.17 -11.48 1.44
CA TRP A 403 -11.96 -11.54 2.25
C TRP A 403 -11.96 -10.58 3.46
N TRP A 404 -12.64 -9.43 3.36
CA TRP A 404 -12.77 -8.49 4.47
C TRP A 404 -13.56 -9.05 5.66
N LEU A 405 -14.32 -10.13 5.48
CA LEU A 405 -15.01 -10.86 6.56
C LEU A 405 -14.07 -11.85 7.28
N GLU A 406 -12.81 -12.00 6.87
CA GLU A 406 -11.83 -12.87 7.55
C GLU A 406 -11.70 -12.54 9.04
N GLY A 407 -11.86 -11.27 9.42
CA GLY A 407 -11.88 -10.85 10.83
C GLY A 407 -12.99 -11.52 11.63
N VAL A 408 -14.17 -11.69 11.05
CA VAL A 408 -15.29 -12.41 11.67
C VAL A 408 -14.98 -13.89 11.84
N ALA A 409 -14.45 -14.52 10.77
CA ALA A 409 -14.01 -15.92 10.84
C ALA A 409 -12.91 -16.12 11.89
N THR A 410 -12.01 -15.16 12.06
CA THR A 410 -10.96 -15.20 13.09
C THR A 410 -11.54 -15.15 14.50
N VAL A 411 -12.52 -14.25 14.76
CA VAL A 411 -13.23 -14.19 16.04
C VAL A 411 -13.98 -15.52 16.31
N ALA A 412 -14.70 -16.03 15.33
CA ALA A 412 -15.40 -17.31 15.46
C ALA A 412 -14.40 -18.44 15.75
N GLY A 413 -13.24 -18.47 15.06
CA GLY A 413 -12.17 -19.43 15.33
C GLY A 413 -11.59 -19.35 16.74
N PHE A 414 -11.65 -18.19 17.38
CA PHE A 414 -11.26 -18.03 18.80
C PHE A 414 -12.38 -18.44 19.75
N LEU A 415 -13.63 -18.12 19.44
CA LEU A 415 -14.77 -18.37 20.32
C LEU A 415 -15.24 -19.83 20.30
N VAL A 416 -15.18 -20.51 19.16
CA VAL A 416 -15.64 -21.92 19.05
C VAL A 416 -14.88 -22.83 20.02
N PRO A 417 -13.54 -22.85 20.08
CA PRO A 417 -12.84 -23.66 21.09
C PRO A 417 -13.15 -23.26 22.52
N VAL A 418 -13.38 -21.97 22.79
CA VAL A 418 -13.81 -21.48 24.11
C VAL A 418 -15.15 -22.04 24.50
N ILE A 419 -16.15 -21.99 23.59
CA ILE A 419 -17.49 -22.55 23.80
C ILE A 419 -17.41 -24.07 24.05
N VAL A 420 -16.58 -24.77 23.29
CA VAL A 420 -16.36 -26.21 23.45
C VAL A 420 -15.83 -26.53 24.86
N LEU A 421 -14.82 -25.81 25.33
CA LEU A 421 -14.25 -26.04 26.67
C LEU A 421 -15.28 -25.73 27.79
N LEU A 422 -16.02 -24.64 27.68
CA LEU A 422 -16.98 -24.22 28.71
C LEU A 422 -18.26 -25.07 28.74
N SER A 423 -18.70 -25.57 27.57
CA SER A 423 -19.89 -26.42 27.49
C SER A 423 -19.65 -27.88 27.84
N GLY A 424 -18.40 -28.31 28.05
CA GLY A 424 -18.05 -29.71 28.26
C GLY A 424 -18.26 -30.62 27.03
N ALA A 425 -18.48 -30.03 25.83
CA ALA A 425 -18.73 -30.80 24.62
C ALA A 425 -17.56 -31.73 24.26
N GLN A 426 -17.87 -32.97 23.95
CA GLN A 426 -16.88 -33.93 23.45
C GLN A 426 -16.73 -33.74 21.94
N VAL A 427 -15.66 -33.06 21.51
CA VAL A 427 -15.42 -32.75 20.08
C VAL A 427 -14.45 -33.69 19.42
N SER A 428 -13.84 -34.58 20.18
CA SER A 428 -12.90 -35.57 19.66
C SER A 428 -12.91 -36.81 20.55
N THR A 429 -12.90 -37.99 19.92
CA THR A 429 -12.68 -39.29 20.59
C THR A 429 -11.25 -39.80 20.43
N ALA A 430 -10.41 -39.02 19.75
CA ALA A 430 -9.00 -39.39 19.55
C ALA A 430 -8.19 -39.32 20.83
N ASP A 431 -7.10 -40.08 20.91
CA ASP A 431 -6.10 -39.87 21.96
C ASP A 431 -5.58 -38.42 21.90
N PRO A 432 -5.51 -37.73 23.04
CA PRO A 432 -5.11 -36.31 23.11
C PRO A 432 -3.72 -36.05 22.52
N TRP A 433 -2.77 -36.90 22.75
CA TRP A 433 -1.40 -36.71 22.29
C TRP A 433 -1.25 -37.00 20.79
N LEU A 434 -1.97 -37.99 20.28
CA LEU A 434 -2.07 -38.25 18.86
C LEU A 434 -2.70 -37.07 18.15
N PHE A 435 -3.81 -36.48 18.71
CA PHE A 435 -4.42 -35.31 18.16
C PHE A 435 -3.43 -34.14 18.09
N LEU A 436 -2.72 -33.85 19.17
CA LEU A 436 -1.76 -32.73 19.23
C LEU A 436 -0.61 -32.93 18.23
N ALA A 437 -0.10 -34.13 18.08
CA ALA A 437 0.95 -34.46 17.12
C ALA A 437 0.48 -34.24 15.65
N VAL A 438 -0.69 -34.78 15.31
CA VAL A 438 -1.25 -34.67 13.95
C VAL A 438 -1.62 -33.21 13.64
N PHE A 439 -2.22 -32.49 14.59
CA PHE A 439 -2.54 -31.08 14.47
C PHE A 439 -1.29 -30.21 14.25
N THR A 440 -0.24 -30.44 15.05
CA THR A 440 1.02 -29.71 14.92
C THR A 440 1.69 -29.98 13.57
N ALA A 441 1.72 -31.25 13.14
CA ALA A 441 2.26 -31.63 11.83
C ALA A 441 1.51 -30.92 10.69
N LEU A 442 0.16 -30.93 10.73
CA LEU A 442 -0.68 -30.22 9.77
C LEU A 442 -0.36 -28.71 9.76
N PHE A 443 -0.30 -28.10 10.94
CA PHE A 443 -0.04 -26.67 11.08
C PHE A 443 1.32 -26.27 10.49
N VAL A 444 2.38 -27.03 10.79
CA VAL A 444 3.73 -26.81 10.25
C VAL A 444 3.77 -26.98 8.73
N VAL A 445 3.15 -28.04 8.19
CA VAL A 445 3.10 -28.28 6.74
C VAL A 445 2.36 -27.14 6.03
N ARG A 446 1.24 -26.69 6.58
CA ARG A 446 0.47 -25.57 6.01
C ARG A 446 1.25 -24.24 6.03
N LEU A 447 1.91 -23.94 7.14
CA LEU A 447 2.77 -22.76 7.24
C LEU A 447 3.90 -22.81 6.21
N TRP A 448 4.57 -23.95 6.10
CA TRP A 448 5.62 -24.14 5.12
C TRP A 448 5.11 -24.01 3.69
N GLY A 449 3.97 -24.62 3.37
CA GLY A 449 3.36 -24.56 2.04
C GLY A 449 2.91 -23.15 1.66
N ALA A 450 2.26 -22.43 2.57
CA ALA A 450 1.89 -21.03 2.36
C ALA A 450 3.11 -20.15 2.07
N ARG A 451 4.17 -20.31 2.87
CA ARG A 451 5.42 -19.58 2.66
C ARG A 451 6.07 -19.87 1.30
N ARG A 452 5.99 -21.14 0.84
CA ARG A 452 6.48 -21.52 -0.48
C ARG A 452 5.60 -20.99 -1.61
N LEU A 453 4.28 -21.01 -1.42
CA LEU A 453 3.32 -20.51 -2.41
C LEU A 453 3.53 -19.04 -2.73
N TYR A 454 3.67 -18.19 -1.70
CA TYR A 454 3.88 -16.76 -1.91
C TYR A 454 5.30 -16.40 -2.36
N ARG A 455 6.26 -17.32 -2.32
CA ARG A 455 7.67 -17.12 -2.71
C ARG A 455 8.36 -15.93 -2.03
N LEU A 456 7.78 -15.42 -0.98
CA LEU A 456 8.18 -14.20 -0.29
C LEU A 456 8.76 -14.47 1.09
N HIS A 457 9.53 -13.50 1.57
CA HIS A 457 9.80 -13.35 2.99
C HIS A 457 8.58 -12.70 3.66
N LEU A 458 7.81 -13.50 4.36
CA LEU A 458 6.75 -13.01 5.22
C LEU A 458 7.12 -13.35 6.67
N HIS A 459 7.31 -12.35 7.51
CA HIS A 459 7.49 -12.54 8.94
C HIS A 459 6.17 -12.97 9.58
N TRP A 460 6.20 -14.07 10.33
CA TRP A 460 5.01 -14.62 10.97
C TRP A 460 4.36 -13.62 11.93
N GLY A 461 5.20 -12.86 12.66
CA GLY A 461 4.70 -11.83 13.58
C GLY A 461 3.87 -10.78 12.85
N THR A 462 4.33 -10.29 11.70
CA THR A 462 3.61 -9.33 10.87
C THR A 462 2.32 -9.93 10.31
N ALA A 463 2.37 -11.15 9.77
CA ALA A 463 1.19 -11.83 9.22
C ALA A 463 0.09 -12.03 10.29
N PHE A 464 0.48 -12.44 11.49
CA PHE A 464 -0.46 -12.60 12.60
C PHE A 464 -0.99 -11.24 13.11
N ALA A 465 -0.14 -10.23 13.23
CA ALA A 465 -0.56 -8.89 13.63
C ALA A 465 -1.60 -8.30 12.67
N LEU A 466 -1.36 -8.41 11.36
CA LEU A 466 -2.29 -7.96 10.32
C LEU A 466 -3.62 -8.72 10.39
N ARG A 467 -3.58 -10.03 10.62
CA ARG A 467 -4.78 -10.83 10.80
C ARG A 467 -5.62 -10.39 12.01
N ILE A 468 -4.97 -10.11 13.14
CA ILE A 468 -5.63 -9.61 14.35
C ILE A 468 -6.24 -8.22 14.14
N LEU A 469 -5.53 -7.34 13.45
CA LEU A 469 -6.02 -6.01 13.12
C LEU A 469 -7.24 -6.01 12.20
N ARG A 470 -7.43 -7.04 11.39
CA ARG A 470 -8.63 -7.20 10.57
C ARG A 470 -9.88 -7.57 11.36
N ILE A 471 -9.76 -8.00 12.62
CA ILE A 471 -10.93 -8.30 13.47
C ILE A 471 -11.91 -7.12 13.54
N PRO A 472 -11.52 -5.92 14.01
CA PRO A 472 -12.46 -4.79 14.07
C PRO A 472 -12.98 -4.37 12.69
N VAL A 473 -12.18 -4.53 11.63
CA VAL A 473 -12.61 -4.26 10.26
C VAL A 473 -13.69 -5.25 9.82
N GLY A 474 -13.47 -6.56 10.00
CA GLY A 474 -14.42 -7.60 9.65
C GLY A 474 -15.75 -7.47 10.40
N LEU A 475 -15.68 -7.15 11.70
CA LEU A 475 -16.89 -6.90 12.50
C LEU A 475 -17.66 -5.67 12.00
N ALA A 476 -16.98 -4.60 11.61
CA ALA A 476 -17.61 -3.43 11.00
C ALA A 476 -18.25 -3.76 9.65
N CYS A 477 -17.61 -4.58 8.82
CA CYS A 477 -18.16 -5.07 7.55
C CYS A 477 -19.43 -5.92 7.78
N LEU A 478 -19.38 -6.84 8.74
CA LEU A 478 -20.55 -7.65 9.10
C LEU A 478 -21.69 -6.80 9.62
N TRP A 479 -21.40 -5.86 10.50
CA TRP A 479 -22.39 -4.91 11.03
C TRP A 479 -23.08 -4.14 9.92
N TRP A 480 -22.30 -3.62 8.97
CA TRP A 480 -22.85 -2.91 7.82
C TRP A 480 -23.70 -3.83 6.93
N LEU A 481 -23.27 -5.07 6.68
CA LEU A 481 -24.05 -6.04 5.90
C LEU A 481 -25.43 -6.33 6.53
N LEU A 482 -25.50 -6.39 7.87
CA LEU A 482 -26.74 -6.68 8.60
C LEU A 482 -27.66 -5.47 8.74
N THR A 483 -27.10 -4.29 8.98
CA THR A 483 -27.87 -3.10 9.35
C THR A 483 -28.04 -2.10 8.21
N ARG A 484 -27.14 -2.12 7.21
CA ARG A 484 -27.06 -1.12 6.13
C ARG A 484 -26.87 0.33 6.63
N ARG A 485 -26.52 0.51 7.91
CA ARG A 485 -26.25 1.83 8.45
C ARG A 485 -24.86 2.29 8.02
N SER A 486 -24.79 3.51 7.49
CA SER A 486 -23.49 4.15 7.20
C SER A 486 -22.72 4.35 8.49
N LEU A 487 -21.43 4.07 8.45
CA LEU A 487 -20.50 4.49 9.48
C LEU A 487 -19.81 5.75 8.97
N ASP A 488 -19.47 6.67 9.87
CA ASP A 488 -18.88 7.96 9.53
C ASP A 488 -17.66 7.79 8.62
N PHE A 489 -17.63 8.58 7.55
CA PHE A 489 -16.50 8.62 6.63
C PHE A 489 -15.41 9.51 7.23
N ALA A 490 -14.24 8.94 7.44
CA ALA A 490 -13.06 9.68 7.89
C ALA A 490 -11.92 9.53 6.89
N VAL A 491 -11.31 10.65 6.51
CA VAL A 491 -10.10 10.69 5.68
C VAL A 491 -8.90 10.27 6.53
N THR A 492 -7.99 9.49 5.96
CA THR A 492 -6.77 9.08 6.65
C THR A 492 -5.82 10.27 6.76
N PRO A 493 -5.50 10.78 7.97
CA PRO A 493 -4.55 11.87 8.14
C PRO A 493 -3.16 11.46 7.64
N LYS A 494 -2.48 12.33 6.89
CA LYS A 494 -1.12 12.09 6.38
C LYS A 494 -0.06 12.94 7.07
N ALA A 495 -0.48 13.87 7.92
CA ALA A 495 0.40 14.71 8.73
C ALA A 495 0.78 14.06 10.07
N GLY A 496 1.91 14.49 10.64
CA GLY A 496 2.32 14.12 11.98
C GLY A 496 1.38 14.65 13.07
N SER A 497 1.45 14.08 14.27
CA SER A 497 0.70 14.57 15.44
C SER A 497 1.64 15.25 16.43
N ASP A 498 1.14 16.22 17.19
CA ASP A 498 1.93 16.97 18.18
C ASP A 498 2.47 16.12 19.32
N GLU A 499 1.90 14.95 19.56
CA GLU A 499 2.30 14.04 20.62
C GLU A 499 2.83 12.71 20.07
N ARG A 500 3.97 12.26 20.62
CA ARG A 500 4.49 10.92 20.36
C ARG A 500 3.73 9.92 21.21
N ARG A 501 2.79 9.18 20.60
CA ARG A 501 1.99 8.14 21.26
C ARG A 501 2.28 6.77 20.65
N ARG A 502 2.24 5.73 21.48
CA ARG A 502 2.25 4.34 21.00
C ARG A 502 0.96 4.02 20.30
N GLY A 503 0.98 3.06 19.36
CA GLY A 503 -0.19 2.63 18.63
C GLY A 503 -1.34 2.20 19.56
N HIS A 504 -2.55 2.66 19.25
CA HIS A 504 -3.75 2.33 20.01
C HIS A 504 -4.24 0.92 19.64
N VAL A 505 -4.34 0.07 20.66
CA VAL A 505 -4.89 -1.29 20.48
C VAL A 505 -6.41 -1.24 20.60
N PRO A 506 -7.17 -1.70 19.60
CA PRO A 506 -8.62 -1.78 19.66
C PRO A 506 -9.10 -2.56 20.90
N ARG A 507 -10.07 -2.01 21.63
CA ARG A 507 -10.58 -2.59 22.89
C ARG A 507 -11.03 -4.04 22.75
N ILE A 508 -11.60 -4.41 21.60
CA ILE A 508 -12.06 -5.77 21.34
C ILE A 508 -10.93 -6.81 21.47
N LEU A 509 -9.68 -6.45 21.10
CA LEU A 509 -8.56 -7.37 21.19
C LEU A 509 -8.17 -7.66 22.64
N TRP A 510 -8.29 -6.65 23.53
CA TRP A 510 -8.08 -6.83 24.97
C TRP A 510 -9.18 -7.69 25.60
N TRP A 511 -10.44 -7.50 25.19
CA TRP A 511 -11.54 -8.33 25.66
C TRP A 511 -11.40 -9.79 25.23
N LEU A 512 -10.99 -10.04 23.99
CA LEU A 512 -10.72 -11.39 23.50
C LEU A 512 -9.55 -12.03 24.24
N LEU A 513 -8.47 -11.29 24.48
CA LEU A 513 -7.32 -11.80 25.24
C LEU A 513 -7.71 -12.10 26.69
N GLY A 514 -8.45 -11.21 27.35
CA GLY A 514 -8.95 -11.42 28.71
C GLY A 514 -9.84 -12.64 28.82
N LEU A 515 -10.76 -12.84 27.87
CA LEU A 515 -11.60 -14.04 27.79
C LEU A 515 -10.76 -15.31 27.65
N ILE A 516 -9.78 -15.32 26.74
CA ILE A 516 -8.89 -16.47 26.51
C ILE A 516 -8.10 -16.79 27.78
N VAL A 517 -7.51 -15.79 28.41
CA VAL A 517 -6.75 -15.99 29.68
C VAL A 517 -7.66 -16.54 30.78
N ALA A 518 -8.87 -16.00 30.92
CA ALA A 518 -9.84 -16.48 31.92
C ALA A 518 -10.23 -17.95 31.67
N VAL A 519 -10.46 -18.33 30.41
CA VAL A 519 -10.80 -19.72 30.06
C VAL A 519 -9.63 -20.67 30.26
N VAL A 520 -8.41 -20.28 29.93
CA VAL A 520 -7.20 -21.07 30.18
C VAL A 520 -7.00 -21.29 31.68
N LEU A 521 -7.16 -20.25 32.50
CA LEU A 521 -7.07 -20.35 33.95
C LEU A 521 -8.16 -21.26 34.52
N TYR A 522 -9.41 -21.10 34.08
CA TYR A 522 -10.52 -21.93 34.49
C TYR A 522 -10.29 -23.41 34.13
N ALA A 523 -9.82 -23.69 32.93
CA ALA A 523 -9.47 -25.05 32.50
C ALA A 523 -8.33 -25.64 33.35
N ALA A 524 -7.29 -24.85 33.63
CA ALA A 524 -6.19 -25.29 34.48
C ALA A 524 -6.63 -25.64 35.90
N LEU A 525 -7.49 -24.78 36.51
CA LEU A 525 -8.08 -25.07 37.83
C LEU A 525 -9.02 -26.29 37.79
N GLY A 526 -9.75 -26.48 36.70
CA GLY A 526 -10.60 -27.67 36.51
C GLY A 526 -9.81 -28.96 36.41
N VAL A 527 -8.74 -28.96 35.59
CA VAL A 527 -7.84 -30.12 35.47
C VAL A 527 -7.12 -30.41 36.83
N ALA A 528 -6.82 -29.37 37.62
CA ALA A 528 -6.27 -29.50 38.95
C ALA A 528 -7.29 -29.93 40.02
N GLY A 529 -8.58 -30.06 39.67
CA GLY A 529 -9.64 -30.48 40.57
C GLY A 529 -10.13 -29.39 41.56
N VAL A 530 -9.75 -28.13 41.33
CA VAL A 530 -10.11 -27.00 42.21
C VAL A 530 -11.53 -26.50 41.90
N VAL A 531 -11.96 -26.59 40.64
CA VAL A 531 -13.30 -26.20 40.16
C VAL A 531 -13.92 -27.35 39.39
N PRO A 532 -15.27 -27.43 39.28
CA PRO A 532 -15.92 -28.46 38.45
C PRO A 532 -15.48 -28.37 36.99
N TRP A 533 -15.00 -29.49 36.44
CA TRP A 533 -14.55 -29.58 35.06
C TRP A 533 -15.28 -30.72 34.34
N GLN A 534 -16.01 -30.39 33.25
CA GLN A 534 -16.89 -31.37 32.57
C GLN A 534 -16.28 -31.88 31.26
N SER A 535 -15.25 -31.20 30.71
CA SER A 535 -14.64 -31.62 29.45
C SER A 535 -13.77 -32.86 29.61
N SER A 536 -13.91 -33.80 28.66
CA SER A 536 -13.01 -34.95 28.60
C SER A 536 -11.55 -34.54 28.34
N PRO A 537 -10.56 -35.36 28.74
CA PRO A 537 -9.14 -35.07 28.48
C PRO A 537 -8.86 -34.79 26.99
N SER A 538 -9.48 -35.57 26.09
CA SER A 538 -9.35 -35.40 24.64
C SER A 538 -9.88 -34.04 24.17
N SER A 539 -11.06 -33.63 24.60
CA SER A 539 -11.65 -32.34 24.25
C SER A 539 -10.88 -31.17 24.89
N THR A 540 -10.39 -31.34 26.10
CA THR A 540 -9.56 -30.34 26.79
C THR A 540 -8.28 -30.06 26.01
N VAL A 541 -7.55 -31.09 25.58
CA VAL A 541 -6.34 -30.93 24.76
C VAL A 541 -6.66 -30.38 23.39
N THR A 542 -7.68 -30.91 22.71
CA THR A 542 -8.07 -30.50 21.35
C THR A 542 -8.46 -29.01 21.29
N ALA A 543 -9.44 -28.59 22.10
CA ALA A 543 -9.90 -27.22 22.12
C ALA A 543 -8.90 -26.29 22.84
N GLY A 544 -8.21 -26.79 23.89
CA GLY A 544 -7.19 -26.06 24.61
C GLY A 544 -6.00 -25.65 23.74
N ALA A 545 -5.53 -26.54 22.85
CA ALA A 545 -4.47 -26.21 21.90
C ALA A 545 -4.86 -25.00 21.00
N TRP A 546 -6.10 -24.96 20.52
CA TRP A 546 -6.61 -23.83 19.75
C TRP A 546 -6.73 -22.54 20.58
N VAL A 547 -7.23 -22.63 21.82
CA VAL A 547 -7.36 -21.48 22.73
C VAL A 547 -5.99 -20.89 23.06
N VAL A 548 -5.00 -21.74 23.37
CA VAL A 548 -3.61 -21.29 23.64
C VAL A 548 -3.00 -20.65 22.40
N LEU A 549 -3.14 -21.28 21.23
CA LEU A 549 -2.67 -20.72 19.96
C LEU A 549 -3.30 -19.33 19.67
N ALA A 550 -4.61 -19.21 19.89
CA ALA A 550 -5.32 -17.93 19.73
C ALA A 550 -4.77 -16.86 20.69
N GLY A 551 -4.50 -17.22 21.94
CA GLY A 551 -3.90 -16.32 22.93
C GLY A 551 -2.50 -15.85 22.52
N VAL A 552 -1.66 -16.76 22.04
CA VAL A 552 -0.31 -16.43 21.54
C VAL A 552 -0.39 -15.48 20.35
N VAL A 553 -1.25 -15.76 19.36
CA VAL A 553 -1.43 -14.92 18.18
C VAL A 553 -1.96 -13.54 18.56
N LEU A 554 -2.94 -13.43 19.47
CA LEU A 554 -3.44 -12.15 19.98
C LEU A 554 -2.34 -11.35 20.67
N LEU A 555 -1.57 -11.98 21.56
CA LEU A 555 -0.50 -11.33 22.27
C LEU A 555 0.60 -10.81 21.34
N MET A 556 0.98 -11.61 20.35
CA MET A 556 1.93 -11.19 19.30
C MET A 556 1.40 -9.98 18.53
N GLY A 557 0.13 -10.01 18.12
CA GLY A 557 -0.51 -8.91 17.41
C GLY A 557 -0.56 -7.62 18.25
N ILE A 558 -0.98 -7.72 19.51
CA ILE A 558 -1.03 -6.57 20.45
C ILE A 558 0.36 -5.98 20.67
N ARG A 559 1.38 -6.81 20.92
CA ARG A 559 2.76 -6.35 21.07
C ARG A 559 3.28 -5.63 19.84
N ARG A 560 2.95 -6.14 18.65
CA ARG A 560 3.35 -5.52 17.39
C ARG A 560 2.69 -4.16 17.19
N ILE A 561 1.39 -4.02 17.48
CA ILE A 561 0.67 -2.73 17.42
C ILE A 561 1.31 -1.68 18.34
N GLN A 562 1.81 -2.10 19.52
CA GLN A 562 2.42 -1.21 20.50
C GLN A 562 3.92 -1.01 20.31
N ALA A 563 4.52 -1.55 19.24
CA ALA A 563 5.94 -1.40 19.00
C ALA A 563 6.34 0.08 18.85
N VAL A 564 7.48 0.44 19.44
CA VAL A 564 7.95 1.85 19.52
C VAL A 564 8.18 2.47 18.16
N GLN A 565 8.57 1.68 17.17
CA GLN A 565 8.79 2.12 15.80
C GLN A 565 7.53 2.69 15.12
N PHE A 566 6.34 2.30 15.60
CA PHE A 566 5.05 2.79 15.10
C PHE A 566 4.45 3.90 15.97
N ALA A 567 5.21 4.44 16.90
CA ALA A 567 4.77 5.60 17.65
C ALA A 567 4.62 6.79 16.70
N THR A 568 3.56 7.60 16.92
CA THR A 568 3.30 8.80 16.12
C THR A 568 4.51 9.72 16.06
N SER A 569 4.78 10.29 14.89
CA SER A 569 5.86 11.26 14.69
C SER A 569 5.28 12.68 14.73
N ARG A 570 6.01 13.63 15.30
CA ARG A 570 5.68 15.07 15.28
C ARG A 570 6.02 15.74 13.95
N ARG A 571 6.60 15.02 13.01
CA ARG A 571 7.08 15.60 11.74
C ARG A 571 5.99 15.52 10.68
N ASN A 572 5.82 16.59 9.92
CA ASN A 572 4.87 16.68 8.83
C ASN A 572 5.37 16.00 7.55
N ALA A 573 6.71 15.90 7.38
CA ALA A 573 7.32 15.26 6.23
C ALA A 573 8.19 14.07 6.65
N TYR A 574 8.16 13.02 5.83
CA TYR A 574 9.06 11.87 5.96
C TYR A 574 10.49 12.30 5.60
N ARG A 575 11.48 11.92 6.39
CA ARG A 575 12.89 12.19 6.15
C ARG A 575 13.58 10.97 5.60
N VAL A 576 14.21 11.18 4.47
CA VAL A 576 15.00 10.17 3.77
C VAL A 576 16.45 10.34 4.20
N GLY A 577 17.06 9.30 4.76
CA GLY A 577 18.47 9.31 5.13
C GLY A 577 19.33 9.16 3.88
N VAL A 578 19.96 10.25 3.46
CA VAL A 578 20.86 10.27 2.30
C VAL A 578 22.19 10.80 2.76
N ARG A 579 23.26 10.06 2.45
CA ARG A 579 24.62 10.55 2.63
C ARG A 579 25.17 10.98 1.28
N ALA A 580 25.29 12.28 1.08
CA ALA A 580 25.81 12.85 -0.16
C ALA A 580 26.67 14.09 0.13
N PRO A 581 27.77 14.30 -0.61
CA PRO A 581 28.56 15.52 -0.49
C PRO A 581 27.73 16.71 -0.99
N ILE A 582 27.73 17.78 -0.21
CA ILE A 582 27.00 19.02 -0.51
C ILE A 582 27.87 20.23 -0.26
N THR A 583 27.42 21.38 -0.74
CA THR A 583 28.04 22.66 -0.44
C THR A 583 27.03 23.55 0.30
N VAL A 584 27.45 24.12 1.43
CA VAL A 584 26.66 25.07 2.22
C VAL A 584 27.44 26.39 2.31
N ASN A 585 26.89 27.46 1.74
CA ASN A 585 27.55 28.77 1.65
C ASN A 585 29.01 28.68 1.10
N GLY A 586 29.27 27.78 0.14
CA GLY A 586 30.56 27.53 -0.43
C GLY A 586 31.49 26.61 0.38
N ALA A 587 31.10 26.21 1.60
CA ALA A 587 31.84 25.23 2.41
C ALA A 587 31.34 23.79 2.16
N ALA A 588 32.27 22.83 2.14
CA ALA A 588 31.92 21.43 1.96
C ALA A 588 31.27 20.85 3.22
N GLY A 589 30.21 20.07 3.02
CA GLY A 589 29.47 19.36 4.05
C GLY A 589 28.95 18.03 3.54
N GLU A 590 28.28 17.28 4.42
CA GLU A 590 27.64 16.01 4.10
C GLU A 590 26.14 16.11 4.44
N LEU A 591 25.28 15.73 3.49
CA LEU A 591 23.86 15.59 3.72
C LEU A 591 23.62 14.37 4.63
N VAL A 592 22.85 14.54 5.70
CA VAL A 592 22.53 13.47 6.67
C VAL A 592 21.11 12.93 6.43
N ASP A 593 20.16 13.82 6.29
CA ASP A 593 18.80 13.50 5.89
C ASP A 593 18.16 14.67 5.11
N ILE A 594 17.17 14.33 4.28
CA ILE A 594 16.42 15.29 3.48
C ILE A 594 14.94 14.94 3.50
N SER A 595 14.11 15.96 3.51
CA SER A 595 12.65 15.88 3.33
C SER A 595 12.18 17.07 2.52
N LEU A 596 10.95 17.05 2.07
CA LEU A 596 10.37 18.20 1.35
C LEU A 596 10.36 19.47 2.21
N GLY A 597 10.20 19.33 3.52
CA GLY A 597 10.18 20.47 4.45
C GLY A 597 11.58 20.96 4.91
N GLY A 598 12.66 20.26 4.56
CA GLY A 598 13.99 20.67 4.97
C GLY A 598 15.05 19.57 4.98
N VAL A 599 16.26 19.93 5.38
CA VAL A 599 17.46 19.07 5.34
C VAL A 599 18.20 19.07 6.68
N ALA A 600 18.94 18.01 6.95
CA ALA A 600 19.97 17.96 7.99
C ALA A 600 21.34 17.73 7.35
N VAL A 601 22.31 18.50 7.80
CA VAL A 601 23.68 18.54 7.23
C VAL A 601 24.70 18.37 8.33
N SER A 602 25.72 17.57 8.10
CA SER A 602 26.90 17.47 8.95
C SER A 602 28.03 18.33 8.35
N MET A 603 28.61 19.19 9.18
CA MET A 603 29.74 20.06 8.78
C MET A 603 30.81 20.06 9.86
N PRO A 604 32.08 20.44 9.52
CA PRO A 604 33.10 20.67 10.53
C PRO A 604 32.65 21.70 11.57
N ALA A 605 33.03 21.52 12.81
CA ALA A 605 32.66 22.43 13.89
C ALA A 605 33.15 23.85 13.61
N GLY A 606 32.23 24.85 13.74
CA GLY A 606 32.49 26.25 13.46
C GLY A 606 32.51 26.63 11.98
N ALA A 607 32.21 25.71 11.07
CA ALA A 607 32.09 26.00 9.63
C ALA A 607 30.76 26.64 9.24
N LEU A 608 29.73 26.53 10.10
CA LEU A 608 28.46 27.18 9.85
C LEU A 608 28.49 28.63 10.28
N PRO A 609 28.18 29.56 9.36
CA PRO A 609 28.04 30.97 9.73
C PRO A 609 26.83 31.14 10.67
N PRO A 610 26.85 32.16 11.55
CA PRO A 610 25.72 32.47 12.41
C PRO A 610 24.56 33.14 11.63
N ALA A 611 24.34 32.72 10.40
CA ALA A 611 23.33 33.28 9.52
C ALA A 611 21.97 32.60 9.76
N SER A 612 20.88 33.36 9.66
CA SER A 612 19.52 32.84 9.71
C SER A 612 19.15 32.05 8.46
N GLU A 613 19.79 32.32 7.35
CA GLU A 613 19.55 31.72 6.02
C GLU A 613 20.87 31.21 5.40
N ILE A 614 20.81 30.07 4.75
CA ILE A 614 21.94 29.47 4.07
C ILE A 614 21.59 29.15 2.62
N ALA A 615 22.65 29.12 1.78
CA ALA A 615 22.58 28.62 0.41
C ALA A 615 23.16 27.20 0.36
N LEU A 616 22.33 26.21 -0.01
CA LEU A 616 22.71 24.81 -0.10
C LEU A 616 22.69 24.36 -1.56
N VAL A 617 23.74 23.73 -2.02
CA VAL A 617 23.83 23.11 -3.35
C VAL A 617 23.80 21.60 -3.22
N LEU A 618 22.77 20.97 -3.81
CA LEU A 618 22.63 19.51 -3.87
C LEU A 618 23.52 18.93 -4.98
N PRO A 619 23.95 17.67 -4.87
CA PRO A 619 24.75 17.01 -5.90
C PRO A 619 24.07 17.05 -7.27
N GLY A 620 24.81 17.48 -8.31
CA GLY A 620 24.30 17.60 -9.66
C GLY A 620 23.38 18.81 -9.90
N GLN A 621 23.29 19.73 -8.94
CA GLN A 621 22.62 21.02 -9.10
C GLN A 621 23.67 22.12 -9.23
N ASP A 622 23.41 23.12 -10.08
CA ASP A 622 24.25 24.28 -10.26
C ASP A 622 23.78 25.47 -9.42
N GLU A 623 22.49 25.51 -9.13
CA GLU A 623 21.87 26.62 -8.38
C GLU A 623 21.64 26.26 -6.92
N PRO A 624 21.96 27.17 -5.98
CA PRO A 624 21.72 26.95 -4.56
C PRO A 624 20.23 27.10 -4.24
N ILE A 625 19.76 26.30 -3.28
CA ILE A 625 18.47 26.50 -2.61
C ILE A 625 18.70 27.27 -1.31
N LEU A 626 17.84 28.26 -1.04
CA LEU A 626 17.88 29.03 0.19
C LEU A 626 17.07 28.34 1.28
N LEU A 627 17.67 28.16 2.45
CA LEU A 627 17.06 27.45 3.56
C LEU A 627 17.24 28.23 4.86
N GLU A 628 16.21 28.21 5.71
CA GLU A 628 16.26 28.82 7.03
C GLU A 628 16.88 27.88 8.07
N THR A 629 17.79 28.40 8.91
CA THR A 629 18.38 27.65 10.00
C THR A 629 17.36 27.41 11.12
N VAL A 630 17.12 26.14 11.46
CA VAL A 630 16.22 25.75 12.55
C VAL A 630 17.00 25.45 13.82
N ARG A 631 18.10 24.70 13.70
CA ARG A 631 18.87 24.24 14.85
C ARG A 631 20.25 23.77 14.45
N VAL A 632 21.25 24.09 15.28
CA VAL A 632 22.61 23.56 15.19
C VAL A 632 22.90 22.79 16.49
N ARG A 633 23.53 21.63 16.38
CA ARG A 633 23.99 20.79 17.48
C ARG A 633 25.43 20.39 17.24
N GLY A 634 26.34 20.69 18.19
CA GLY A 634 27.71 20.21 18.13
C GLY A 634 27.79 18.74 18.56
N GLU A 635 28.53 17.93 17.83
CA GLU A 635 28.93 16.56 18.15
C GLU A 635 30.44 16.42 17.97
N GLY A 636 31.23 16.85 18.97
CA GLY A 636 32.69 16.77 18.94
C GLY A 636 33.34 17.63 17.86
N ALA A 637 33.98 17.00 16.86
CA ALA A 637 34.65 17.69 15.76
C ALA A 637 33.74 18.12 14.62
N SER A 638 32.43 17.74 14.67
CA SER A 638 31.42 18.07 13.67
C SER A 638 30.18 18.70 14.31
N GLU A 639 29.45 19.42 13.52
CA GLU A 639 28.14 20.01 13.85
C GLU A 639 27.08 19.46 12.92
N ILE A 640 25.92 19.10 13.49
CA ILE A 640 24.74 18.75 12.69
C ILE A 640 23.78 19.94 12.76
N ALA A 641 23.52 20.52 11.60
CA ALA A 641 22.56 21.59 11.42
C ALA A 641 21.30 21.11 10.71
N SER A 642 20.18 21.60 11.16
CA SER A 642 18.88 21.35 10.53
C SER A 642 18.35 22.63 9.94
N PHE A 643 17.90 22.56 8.71
CA PHE A 643 17.39 23.67 7.92
C PHE A 643 15.98 23.32 7.42
N ARG A 644 15.16 24.36 7.19
CA ARG A 644 13.83 24.20 6.61
C ARG A 644 13.68 25.02 5.34
N VAL A 645 12.84 24.53 4.46
CA VAL A 645 12.37 25.29 3.29
C VAL A 645 11.40 26.36 3.75
N ARG A 646 11.53 27.59 3.24
CA ARG A 646 10.58 28.66 3.51
C ARG A 646 9.26 28.36 2.80
N PHE A 647 8.15 28.48 3.53
CA PHE A 647 6.83 28.34 2.90
C PHE A 647 6.64 29.41 1.81
N GLY A 648 6.18 29.00 0.63
CA GLY A 648 6.07 29.88 -0.54
C GLY A 648 7.29 29.90 -1.45
N ASP A 649 8.42 29.32 -1.06
CA ASP A 649 9.55 29.11 -1.95
C ASP A 649 9.31 27.84 -2.82
N TRP A 650 8.42 27.99 -3.78
CA TRP A 650 8.03 26.89 -4.66
C TRP A 650 9.20 26.35 -5.49
N ALA A 651 10.20 27.20 -5.78
CA ALA A 651 11.40 26.77 -6.48
C ALA A 651 12.23 25.79 -5.66
N ALA A 652 12.45 26.07 -4.36
CA ALA A 652 13.17 25.16 -3.47
C ALA A 652 12.43 23.83 -3.30
N TYR A 653 11.10 23.85 -3.09
CA TYR A 653 10.29 22.62 -3.04
C TYR A 653 10.44 21.78 -4.32
N ARG A 654 10.43 22.43 -5.50
CA ARG A 654 10.58 21.76 -6.78
C ARG A 654 11.94 21.10 -6.93
N VAL A 655 13.02 21.81 -6.62
CA VAL A 655 14.37 21.27 -6.72
C VAL A 655 14.56 20.06 -5.82
N ILE A 656 14.12 20.15 -4.56
CA ILE A 656 14.19 19.02 -3.62
C ILE A 656 13.37 17.83 -4.12
N ALA A 657 12.15 18.07 -4.59
CA ALA A 657 11.27 17.01 -5.08
C ALA A 657 11.87 16.27 -6.28
N LEU A 658 12.33 17.00 -7.28
CA LEU A 658 12.96 16.40 -8.48
C LEU A 658 14.27 15.71 -8.15
N TRP A 659 15.09 16.29 -7.27
CA TRP A 659 16.31 15.63 -6.82
C TRP A 659 16.02 14.30 -6.11
N LEU A 660 15.02 14.27 -5.22
CA LEU A 660 14.63 13.06 -4.48
C LEU A 660 14.06 11.96 -5.38
N PHE A 661 13.17 12.31 -6.31
CA PHE A 661 12.36 11.33 -7.03
C PHE A 661 12.74 11.13 -8.49
N HIS A 662 13.48 12.06 -9.09
CA HIS A 662 13.89 12.01 -10.48
C HIS A 662 15.41 11.83 -10.69
N THR A 663 16.17 11.71 -9.60
CA THR A 663 17.60 11.39 -9.69
C THR A 663 17.94 10.08 -8.98
N PRO A 664 18.94 9.31 -9.44
CA PRO A 664 19.37 8.08 -8.78
C PRO A 664 19.86 8.31 -7.35
N ALA A 665 20.58 9.40 -7.10
CA ALA A 665 21.10 9.75 -5.78
C ALA A 665 19.99 9.92 -4.73
N GLY A 666 18.86 10.53 -5.09
CA GLY A 666 17.73 10.70 -4.18
C GLY A 666 17.05 9.38 -3.84
N VAL A 667 16.53 8.70 -4.85
CA VAL A 667 15.70 7.51 -4.66
C VAL A 667 16.52 6.28 -4.30
N THR A 668 17.69 6.08 -4.91
CA THR A 668 18.49 4.86 -4.71
C THR A 668 19.28 4.86 -3.41
N GLU A 669 19.80 6.02 -3.00
CA GLU A 669 20.61 6.14 -1.78
C GLU A 669 19.78 6.53 -0.55
N GLY A 670 18.64 7.17 -0.78
CA GLY A 670 17.83 7.74 0.28
C GLY A 670 16.60 6.94 0.65
N LEU A 671 16.27 5.87 -0.05
CA LEU A 671 15.20 4.98 0.40
C LEU A 671 15.65 4.31 1.70
N PRO A 672 14.78 4.28 2.73
CA PRO A 672 15.12 3.60 3.98
C PRO A 672 15.45 2.14 3.71
N ASP A 673 16.42 1.60 4.46
CA ASP A 673 16.64 0.16 4.55
C ASP A 673 15.29 -0.47 4.89
N GLY A 674 14.68 -1.18 3.95
CA GLY A 674 13.35 -1.76 4.16
C GLY A 674 12.22 -1.20 3.32
N VAL A 675 12.45 -0.25 2.37
CA VAL A 675 11.47 -0.15 1.26
C VAL A 675 11.51 -1.50 0.56
N PRO A 676 10.46 -2.30 0.71
CA PRO A 676 10.54 -3.68 0.28
C PRO A 676 10.57 -3.73 -1.23
N VAL A 677 11.75 -3.95 -1.77
CA VAL A 677 11.87 -4.53 -3.09
C VAL A 677 11.42 -5.97 -2.92
N VAL A 678 10.26 -6.32 -3.42
CA VAL A 678 9.76 -7.70 -3.37
C VAL A 678 10.70 -8.58 -4.17
N ALA A 679 11.71 -9.14 -3.52
CA ALA A 679 12.61 -10.10 -4.14
C ALA A 679 11.99 -11.50 -4.04
N LEU A 680 11.71 -12.11 -5.18
CA LEU A 680 11.39 -13.54 -5.21
C LEU A 680 12.58 -14.33 -4.68
N ARG A 681 12.34 -15.25 -3.75
CA ARG A 681 13.38 -16.16 -3.25
C ARG A 681 13.88 -17.05 -4.38
N THR A 682 14.98 -16.69 -5.00
CA THR A 682 15.59 -17.44 -6.11
C THR A 682 16.73 -18.37 -5.68
N GLY A 683 17.12 -18.42 -4.40
CA GLY A 683 18.26 -19.21 -3.96
C GLY A 683 18.24 -19.65 -2.49
N PRO A 684 19.13 -20.58 -2.09
CA PRO A 684 19.25 -21.03 -0.72
C PRO A 684 19.85 -19.91 0.14
N ARG A 685 19.09 -19.44 1.13
CA ARG A 685 19.54 -18.64 2.27
C ARG A 685 20.38 -17.39 1.97
N SER A 686 19.90 -16.46 1.17
CA SER A 686 20.27 -15.07 1.38
C SER A 686 19.36 -14.53 2.48
N THR A 687 19.92 -14.22 3.63
CA THR A 687 19.22 -13.66 4.77
C THR A 687 19.04 -12.13 4.65
N ARG A 688 19.47 -11.55 3.55
CA ARG A 688 19.30 -10.12 3.26
C ARG A 688 18.60 -9.95 1.92
N ILE A 689 17.56 -9.15 1.89
CA ILE A 689 17.02 -8.58 0.66
C ILE A 689 18.07 -7.56 0.23
N PRO A 690 18.56 -7.61 -1.02
CA PRO A 690 19.46 -6.55 -1.51
C PRO A 690 18.68 -5.24 -1.42
N THR A 691 19.23 -4.27 -0.73
CA THR A 691 18.79 -2.88 -0.82
C THR A 691 18.92 -2.42 -2.27
N LEU A 692 18.11 -1.48 -2.71
CA LEU A 692 18.23 -0.89 -4.06
C LEU A 692 19.67 -0.45 -4.35
N THR A 693 20.41 0.02 -3.35
CA THR A 693 21.83 0.36 -3.39
C THR A 693 22.74 -0.82 -3.78
N ALA A 694 22.47 -2.02 -3.30
CA ALA A 694 23.31 -3.19 -3.59
C ALA A 694 23.16 -3.71 -5.04
N GLN A 695 22.05 -3.44 -5.72
CA GLN A 695 21.84 -3.86 -7.11
C GLN A 695 22.52 -2.96 -8.14
N TYR A 696 22.88 -1.73 -7.77
CA TYR A 696 23.45 -0.73 -8.69
C TYR A 696 24.95 -0.46 -8.48
N GLY A 697 25.56 -1.05 -7.44
CA GLY A 697 26.99 -0.91 -7.14
C GLY A 697 27.94 -1.78 -7.98
N GLU A 698 27.45 -2.80 -8.65
CA GLU A 698 28.28 -3.65 -9.52
C GLU A 698 28.13 -3.20 -10.99
N GLN A 699 29.13 -2.52 -11.50
CA GLN A 699 29.28 -2.29 -12.94
C GLN A 699 29.40 -3.63 -13.67
N PRO A 700 28.72 -3.85 -14.79
CA PRO A 700 29.04 -4.98 -15.65
C PRO A 700 30.50 -4.84 -16.12
N PRO A 701 31.28 -5.92 -16.19
CA PRO A 701 32.67 -5.86 -16.65
C PRO A 701 32.68 -5.27 -18.07
N MET A 702 33.44 -4.22 -18.26
CA MET A 702 33.74 -3.68 -19.58
C MET A 702 34.33 -4.80 -20.42
N LEU A 703 33.64 -5.21 -21.48
CA LEU A 703 34.21 -6.03 -22.53
C LEU A 703 35.32 -5.21 -23.22
N THR A 704 36.54 -5.38 -22.76
CA THR A 704 37.73 -4.96 -23.49
C THR A 704 37.84 -5.87 -24.71
N GLY A 705 37.35 -5.40 -25.83
CA GLY A 705 37.59 -6.00 -27.14
C GLY A 705 39.05 -5.86 -27.45
N SER A 706 39.84 -6.91 -27.27
CA SER A 706 41.13 -7.03 -27.88
C SER A 706 40.96 -7.44 -29.33
N ALA A 707 41.13 -6.49 -30.22
CA ALA A 707 41.40 -6.80 -31.60
C ALA A 707 42.75 -7.56 -31.65
N LYS A 708 42.74 -8.79 -32.13
CA LYS A 708 43.92 -9.46 -32.70
C LYS A 708 43.51 -10.09 -34.00
N ASP A 709 44.23 -9.66 -35.02
CA ASP A 709 44.32 -10.16 -36.35
C ASP A 709 44.50 -11.68 -36.45
N GLY A 710 43.91 -12.28 -37.50
CA GLY A 710 44.10 -13.64 -37.94
C GLY A 710 42.92 -14.16 -38.73
#